data_a9f60bf1c624312c5507e0ad3dec6026
#
_entry.id   a9f60bf1c624312c5507e0ad3dec6026
#
_cell.length_a   1.000
_cell.length_b   1.000
_cell.length_c   1.000
_cell.angle_alpha   90.00
_cell.angle_beta   90.00
_cell.angle_gamma   90.00
#
_symmetry.space_group_name_H-M   'P 1'
#
loop_
_entity.id
_entity.type
_entity.pdbx_description
1 polymer ?
#
loop_
_entity_poly.entity_id
_entity_poly.type
_entity_poly.pdbx_seq_one_letter_code
_entity_poly.pdbx_strand_id
1 'polypeptide(L)'
;MANCPFSKPRFSWWLAACLCLAPLPAQAQAPASALAVVSQAQGLPREFEAHFFDVPLAVRVDVDGRYLGDALVVLSQDEHVQLLEFTDTQDSQEPPAVRRRWQERLAGGRPLGNCLKDCPERLRAIHYSLVNSQLSLLTDNVEQQGQAPRYHAMPEHGSQGLLLLNQLNLVAGDNDTTGRYAVRGQGSVGNWTVLADAQADRGSDQRLGTRHRLDQLYAERLVDDHFYRLGYFTPSAQGLTRQPRLYGSSPDSALGVMFGSSDSLLIDNGQPSSTPIYVTPNRPGIVEIYRNGVLINSQPVQPGLQTLDTRVLPPGVYEVEVRLLEDNQEISRSQEFIYKPSNWSNPDNRWRYNLYLGQQASVLSNWEQEHDDSLSAGVLTNYLLHPRAVLGLSAQHVDQTMQYGTSLDWDLLERLKLYGNLYHTDGRGNGYDLQVIHNHDYGSLVLSHSSSRTLPSSTVRGSLSRQQDIAQTSLSVSHRVSQRSTATLRLAHSSGAANGLGVDLGWAFYGKLLGSDANWRVSLFDRPGSLSTNTARNRGVSLSLSMSMGGPGQRIGATLGSRTARDGRRERNGSLTYQQDVELGAVRSLGGTVNFDSYGTGLAGNAQFYNQYLNGDAYAQTSSYNGDLSGGLNLQSTLALGAGKLAFSGQYLPQDAGLIVDVETDLPDLALRGDDALGHSATLKPGRNVIPVSAYQAGHVQFDFADAHDPAAVIQPSSLDYHLNRGGVEYRQLRVLRTLTVLGRLVDRAGHPLRGAQVVNHAGRSVSEDGGYFAVEMSESTPTLEIRQRGTTLCLLRLDPAALVREEGVLLAGDQVCGPSELAHVSDAMAGSES
;
A
#
# COMPACT_ATOMS: atom_id res chain seq x y z
N MET A 1 -40.10 -19.71 -56.96
CA MET A 1 -40.59 -18.45 -57.57
C MET A 1 -40.83 -17.46 -56.44
N ALA A 2 -40.08 -16.43 -56.44
CA ALA A 2 -40.32 -15.03 -56.08
C ALA A 2 -40.71 -14.74 -54.64
N ASN A 3 -40.22 -13.81 -53.87
CA ASN A 3 -39.26 -12.70 -54.01
C ASN A 3 -38.95 -12.19 -52.61
N CYS A 4 -37.75 -11.94 -52.31
CA CYS A 4 -37.35 -11.01 -51.20
C CYS A 4 -37.68 -9.56 -51.56
N PRO A 5 -37.86 -8.67 -50.56
CA PRO A 5 -37.07 -7.47 -50.64
C PRO A 5 -36.30 -7.15 -49.35
N PHE A 6 -35.04 -6.90 -49.52
CA PHE A 6 -34.14 -6.18 -48.62
C PHE A 6 -34.60 -4.75 -48.41
N SER A 7 -34.71 -4.30 -47.16
CA SER A 7 -34.75 -2.87 -46.83
C SER A 7 -33.45 -2.47 -46.11
N LYS A 8 -32.72 -1.60 -46.77
CA LYS A 8 -31.50 -0.93 -46.24
C LYS A 8 -31.88 0.15 -45.21
N PRO A 9 -31.19 0.27 -44.09
CA PRO A 9 -31.25 1.51 -43.32
C PRO A 9 -30.25 2.52 -43.88
N ARG A 10 -30.76 3.69 -44.17
CA ARG A 10 -29.99 4.89 -44.53
C ARG A 10 -29.24 5.41 -43.32
N PHE A 11 -27.91 5.39 -43.38
CA PHE A 11 -27.05 6.20 -42.55
C PHE A 11 -26.98 7.60 -43.11
N SER A 12 -27.47 8.59 -42.38
CA SER A 12 -27.29 10.01 -42.72
C SER A 12 -25.96 10.49 -42.15
N TRP A 13 -25.13 10.99 -42.97
CA TRP A 13 -23.94 11.75 -42.72
C TRP A 13 -24.29 13.12 -42.11
N TRP A 14 -23.89 13.35 -40.87
CA TRP A 14 -23.69 14.71 -40.31
C TRP A 14 -22.71 14.56 -39.13
N LEU A 15 -21.46 15.01 -39.35
CA LEU A 15 -20.58 15.68 -38.39
C LEU A 15 -19.13 15.70 -38.93
N ALA A 16 -18.96 16.63 -39.91
CA ALA A 16 -17.65 17.20 -40.18
C ALA A 16 -17.68 18.60 -39.57
N ALA A 17 -17.13 18.77 -38.39
CA ALA A 17 -16.81 20.11 -37.86
C ALA A 17 -15.31 20.16 -37.62
N CYS A 18 -14.64 20.92 -38.47
CA CYS A 18 -13.26 21.36 -38.34
C CYS A 18 -12.98 21.97 -36.98
N LEU A 19 -11.99 21.50 -36.29
CA LEU A 19 -11.29 22.20 -35.24
C LEU A 19 -9.84 22.37 -35.68
N CYS A 20 -9.55 23.53 -36.28
CA CYS A 20 -8.19 24.06 -36.38
C CYS A 20 -7.71 24.43 -34.98
N LEU A 21 -6.82 23.64 -34.43
CA LEU A 21 -6.04 23.98 -33.24
C LEU A 21 -4.64 24.38 -33.71
N ALA A 22 -4.35 25.67 -33.62
CA ALA A 22 -3.02 26.21 -33.75
C ALA A 22 -2.09 25.66 -32.67
N PRO A 23 -0.82 25.38 -32.95
CA PRO A 23 0.12 24.94 -31.92
C PRO A 23 0.51 26.16 -31.06
N LEU A 24 0.16 26.12 -29.77
CA LEU A 24 0.76 26.97 -28.75
C LEU A 24 2.21 26.48 -28.50
N PRO A 25 3.19 27.40 -28.43
CA PRO A 25 4.55 27.02 -28.12
C PRO A 25 4.61 26.43 -26.71
N ALA A 26 5.12 25.21 -26.62
CA ALA A 26 5.49 24.58 -25.34
C ALA A 26 6.62 25.42 -24.73
N GLN A 27 6.29 26.16 -23.66
CA GLN A 27 7.32 26.72 -22.79
C GLN A 27 7.96 25.53 -22.07
N ALA A 28 9.22 25.28 -22.40
CA ALA A 28 10.06 24.38 -21.65
C ALA A 28 10.13 24.93 -20.20
N GLN A 29 9.51 24.23 -19.27
CA GLN A 29 9.75 24.48 -17.85
C GLN A 29 11.21 24.15 -17.58
N ALA A 30 11.96 25.15 -17.14
CA ALA A 30 13.30 24.96 -16.62
C ALA A 30 13.25 23.96 -15.47
N PRO A 31 14.24 23.05 -15.34
CA PRO A 31 14.30 22.12 -14.22
C PRO A 31 14.27 22.95 -12.93
N ALA A 32 13.44 22.51 -11.98
CA ALA A 32 13.37 23.12 -10.66
C ALA A 32 14.80 23.17 -10.09
N SER A 33 15.36 24.37 -9.98
CA SER A 33 16.66 24.62 -9.38
C SER A 33 16.61 24.07 -7.96
N ALA A 34 17.61 23.25 -7.60
CA ALA A 34 17.83 22.84 -6.23
C ALA A 34 17.74 24.10 -5.34
N LEU A 35 16.90 24.03 -4.31
CA LEU A 35 16.72 25.14 -3.38
C LEU A 35 18.10 25.46 -2.78
N ALA A 36 18.59 26.66 -3.04
CA ALA A 36 19.86 27.11 -2.48
C ALA A 36 19.85 27.02 -0.95
N VAL A 37 20.97 26.73 -0.31
CA VAL A 37 21.07 26.62 1.15
C VAL A 37 20.59 27.89 1.84
N VAL A 38 20.85 29.05 1.25
CA VAL A 38 20.35 30.35 1.72
C VAL A 38 18.82 30.38 1.72
N SER A 39 18.15 29.76 0.76
CA SER A 39 16.67 29.69 0.76
C SER A 39 16.13 28.69 1.81
N GLN A 40 16.88 27.65 2.14
CA GLN A 40 16.53 26.73 3.23
C GLN A 40 16.71 27.40 4.60
N ALA A 41 17.68 28.32 4.72
CA ALA A 41 17.95 29.07 5.95
C ALA A 41 17.02 30.29 6.14
N GLN A 42 16.19 30.66 5.15
CA GLN A 42 15.30 31.86 5.21
C GLN A 42 14.26 31.80 6.35
N GLY A 43 14.11 30.69 7.05
CA GLY A 43 13.23 30.58 8.24
C GLY A 43 13.99 30.64 9.57
N LEU A 44 15.31 30.68 9.58
CA LEU A 44 16.10 30.73 10.81
C LEU A 44 16.17 32.17 11.39
N PRO A 45 16.05 32.34 12.73
CA PRO A 45 16.34 33.61 13.35
C PRO A 45 17.77 34.05 13.04
N ARG A 46 17.97 35.36 12.85
CA ARG A 46 19.30 35.93 12.48
C ARG A 46 20.43 35.57 13.45
N GLU A 47 20.09 35.28 14.68
CA GLU A 47 21.03 34.82 15.72
C GLU A 47 21.63 33.45 15.39
N PHE A 48 20.89 32.59 14.67
CA PHE A 48 21.38 31.27 14.23
C PHE A 48 22.19 31.31 12.94
N GLU A 49 22.01 32.31 12.07
CA GLU A 49 22.82 32.45 10.86
C GLU A 49 24.32 32.59 11.19
N ALA A 50 24.65 33.29 12.26
CA ALA A 50 26.03 33.50 12.70
C ALA A 50 26.68 32.22 13.26
N HIS A 51 25.88 31.26 13.70
CA HIS A 51 26.35 29.97 14.22
C HIS A 51 26.33 28.85 13.18
N PHE A 52 25.78 29.11 12.01
CA PHE A 52 25.63 28.09 10.95
C PHE A 52 26.63 28.27 9.80
N PHE A 53 26.93 29.49 9.42
CA PHE A 53 27.89 29.77 8.35
C PHE A 53 29.30 30.03 8.91
N ASP A 54 30.27 29.58 8.13
CA ASP A 54 31.72 29.76 8.44
C ASP A 54 32.21 29.07 9.73
N VAL A 55 31.40 28.12 10.24
CA VAL A 55 31.77 27.28 11.39
C VAL A 55 31.79 25.80 11.00
N PRO A 56 32.59 24.95 11.68
CA PRO A 56 32.60 23.52 11.44
C PRO A 56 31.25 22.89 11.85
N LEU A 57 30.57 22.27 10.89
CA LEU A 57 29.32 21.53 11.09
C LEU A 57 29.56 20.03 10.95
N ALA A 58 28.98 19.24 11.84
CA ALA A 58 28.98 17.80 11.71
C ALA A 58 27.86 17.38 10.74
N VAL A 59 28.25 16.71 9.65
CA VAL A 59 27.32 16.30 8.60
C VAL A 59 27.55 14.87 8.19
N ARG A 60 26.47 14.21 7.79
CA ARG A 60 26.53 12.95 7.06
C ARG A 60 26.93 13.23 5.61
N VAL A 61 27.89 12.51 5.08
CA VAL A 61 28.33 12.62 3.68
C VAL A 61 27.99 11.36 2.92
N ASP A 62 27.34 11.50 1.78
CA ASP A 62 27.09 10.41 0.84
C ASP A 62 27.55 10.76 -0.58
N VAL A 63 27.89 9.74 -1.34
CA VAL A 63 28.22 9.84 -2.76
C VAL A 63 27.27 8.95 -3.55
N ASP A 64 26.48 9.53 -4.45
CA ASP A 64 25.47 8.82 -5.23
C ASP A 64 24.53 7.97 -4.35
N GLY A 65 24.14 8.50 -3.17
CA GLY A 65 23.28 7.84 -2.19
C GLY A 65 23.98 6.77 -1.33
N ARG A 66 25.29 6.53 -1.52
CA ARG A 66 26.06 5.61 -0.69
C ARG A 66 26.80 6.34 0.42
N TYR A 67 26.63 5.87 1.65
CA TYR A 67 27.22 6.49 2.82
C TYR A 67 28.74 6.46 2.78
N LEU A 68 29.34 7.64 2.83
CA LEU A 68 30.77 7.84 2.79
C LEU A 68 31.37 7.96 4.19
N GLY A 69 30.67 8.57 5.11
CA GLY A 69 31.06 8.79 6.50
C GLY A 69 30.45 10.07 7.07
N ASP A 70 30.55 10.23 8.38
CA ASP A 70 30.29 11.51 9.03
C ASP A 70 31.55 12.38 8.94
N ALA A 71 31.37 13.67 8.68
CA ALA A 71 32.45 14.58 8.45
C ALA A 71 32.21 15.96 9.06
N LEU A 72 33.26 16.71 9.30
CA LEU A 72 33.17 18.14 9.58
C LEU A 72 33.30 18.92 8.29
N VAL A 73 32.30 19.78 8.03
CA VAL A 73 32.28 20.66 6.87
C VAL A 73 32.10 22.10 7.30
N VAL A 74 32.59 23.04 6.53
CA VAL A 74 32.31 24.47 6.66
C VAL A 74 31.46 24.89 5.47
N LEU A 75 30.32 25.50 5.75
CA LEU A 75 29.45 26.12 4.76
C LEU A 75 29.66 27.64 4.79
N SER A 76 29.97 28.24 3.67
CA SER A 76 30.12 29.69 3.56
C SER A 76 28.81 30.32 3.11
N GLN A 77 28.61 31.62 3.42
CA GLN A 77 27.47 32.41 2.93
C GLN A 77 27.44 32.53 1.41
N ASP A 78 28.58 32.34 0.74
CA ASP A 78 28.70 32.32 -0.72
C ASP A 78 28.33 30.95 -1.34
N GLU A 79 27.62 30.10 -0.61
CA GLU A 79 27.20 28.78 -1.06
C GLU A 79 28.34 27.84 -1.43
N HIS A 80 29.46 27.91 -0.71
CA HIS A 80 30.59 26.97 -0.84
C HIS A 80 30.60 26.01 0.35
N VAL A 81 30.99 24.77 0.08
CA VAL A 81 31.21 23.76 1.10
C VAL A 81 32.68 23.34 1.09
N GLN A 82 33.27 23.29 2.24
CA GLN A 82 34.63 22.78 2.47
C GLN A 82 34.54 21.60 3.42
N LEU A 83 35.10 20.44 3.01
CA LEU A 83 35.16 19.26 3.87
C LEU A 83 36.52 19.28 4.58
N LEU A 84 36.45 19.31 5.91
CA LEU A 84 37.70 19.38 6.74
C LEU A 84 38.24 17.97 6.98
N GLU A 85 37.49 17.13 7.63
CA GLU A 85 37.88 15.75 7.93
C GLU A 85 36.67 14.85 8.13
N PHE A 86 36.85 13.54 7.89
CA PHE A 86 35.85 12.53 8.27
C PHE A 86 36.02 12.18 9.76
N THR A 87 34.96 12.27 10.51
CA THR A 87 34.92 12.02 11.95
C THR A 87 34.55 10.59 12.31
N ASP A 88 33.69 9.98 11.51
CA ASP A 88 33.32 8.58 11.64
C ASP A 88 33.16 7.93 10.26
N THR A 89 33.75 6.76 10.10
CA THR A 89 33.74 6.01 8.84
C THR A 89 33.53 4.52 9.07
N GLN A 90 33.03 4.13 10.26
CA GLN A 90 32.91 2.74 10.65
C GLN A 90 31.92 2.00 9.76
N ASP A 91 30.79 2.66 9.40
CA ASP A 91 29.74 2.11 8.56
C ASP A 91 29.81 2.57 7.09
N SER A 92 30.98 3.05 6.66
CA SER A 92 31.16 3.55 5.29
C SER A 92 30.98 2.44 4.26
N GLN A 93 30.15 2.70 3.26
CA GLN A 93 29.92 1.80 2.12
C GLN A 93 30.99 1.91 1.04
N GLU A 94 31.95 2.85 1.21
CA GLU A 94 33.00 3.12 0.22
C GLU A 94 34.38 2.85 0.79
N PRO A 95 35.34 2.39 -0.05
CA PRO A 95 36.71 2.13 0.36
C PRO A 95 37.43 3.38 0.90
N PRO A 96 38.43 3.23 1.80
CA PRO A 96 39.18 4.36 2.36
C PRO A 96 39.86 5.25 1.30
N ALA A 97 40.23 4.69 0.14
CA ALA A 97 40.81 5.43 -0.95
C ALA A 97 39.84 6.42 -1.61
N VAL A 98 38.55 6.07 -1.66
CA VAL A 98 37.51 6.94 -2.20
C VAL A 98 37.25 8.11 -1.25
N ARG A 99 37.17 7.85 0.04
CA ARG A 99 36.99 8.89 1.07
C ARG A 99 38.10 9.91 1.06
N ARG A 100 39.38 9.45 1.01
CA ARG A 100 40.57 10.33 0.90
C ARG A 100 40.50 11.22 -0.33
N ARG A 101 40.16 10.67 -1.49
CA ARG A 101 40.01 11.44 -2.72
C ARG A 101 38.96 12.55 -2.60
N TRP A 102 37.80 12.24 -2.05
CA TRP A 102 36.77 13.25 -1.84
C TRP A 102 37.20 14.32 -0.83
N GLN A 103 37.84 13.93 0.26
CA GLN A 103 38.41 14.88 1.23
C GLN A 103 39.39 15.84 0.57
N GLU A 104 40.34 15.34 -0.18
CA GLU A 104 41.33 16.18 -0.93
C GLU A 104 40.64 17.12 -1.94
N ARG A 105 39.58 16.66 -2.61
CA ARG A 105 38.88 17.43 -3.63
C ARG A 105 37.95 18.52 -3.07
N LEU A 106 37.45 18.32 -1.88
CA LEU A 106 36.56 19.26 -1.20
C LEU A 106 37.28 20.12 -0.17
N ALA A 107 38.54 19.83 0.15
CA ALA A 107 39.37 20.61 1.10
C ALA A 107 39.59 22.08 0.67
N GLY A 108 39.57 22.35 -0.62
CA GLY A 108 39.74 23.69 -1.16
C GLY A 108 38.48 24.53 -1.28
N GLY A 109 37.32 24.01 -0.78
CA GLY A 109 36.02 24.63 -0.96
C GLY A 109 35.46 24.45 -2.37
N ARG A 110 34.14 24.07 -2.47
CA ARG A 110 33.44 23.90 -3.75
C ARG A 110 32.07 24.54 -3.66
N PRO A 111 31.56 25.13 -4.77
CA PRO A 111 30.22 25.68 -4.79
C PRO A 111 29.17 24.56 -4.65
N LEU A 112 28.12 24.83 -3.88
CA LEU A 112 26.92 24.03 -3.84
C LEU A 112 26.15 24.16 -5.15
N GLY A 113 25.33 23.16 -5.47
CA GLY A 113 24.57 23.09 -6.71
C GLY A 113 25.34 22.40 -7.83
N ASN A 114 25.00 22.70 -9.07
CA ASN A 114 25.56 22.05 -10.25
C ASN A 114 27.02 22.44 -10.49
N CYS A 115 27.87 21.46 -10.67
CA CYS A 115 29.24 21.67 -11.03
C CYS A 115 29.36 22.00 -12.53
N LEU A 116 29.75 23.24 -12.87
CA LEU A 116 29.79 23.72 -14.26
C LEU A 116 31.24 23.80 -14.83
N LYS A 117 32.29 23.91 -13.97
CA LYS A 117 33.69 24.03 -14.38
C LYS A 117 34.56 23.25 -13.41
N ASP A 118 35.61 22.64 -13.95
CA ASP A 118 36.66 21.90 -13.21
C ASP A 118 36.04 20.87 -12.23
N CYS A 119 35.13 20.05 -12.69
CA CYS A 119 34.39 19.07 -11.90
C CYS A 119 35.30 17.85 -11.61
N PRO A 120 35.73 17.65 -10.36
CA PRO A 120 36.56 16.50 -10.00
C PRO A 120 35.75 15.23 -9.99
N GLU A 121 36.37 14.08 -10.29
CA GLU A 121 35.77 12.74 -10.21
C GLU A 121 34.40 12.64 -10.90
N ARG A 122 34.18 13.40 -11.99
CA ARG A 122 32.89 13.50 -12.70
C ARG A 122 31.74 14.02 -11.82
N LEU A 123 32.04 14.87 -10.85
CA LEU A 123 31.05 15.51 -9.97
C LEU A 123 30.06 16.33 -10.80
N ARG A 124 28.78 16.08 -10.62
CA ARG A 124 27.68 16.81 -11.27
C ARG A 124 27.08 17.88 -10.38
N ALA A 125 26.89 17.54 -9.12
CA ALA A 125 26.29 18.46 -8.17
C ALA A 125 26.72 18.15 -6.74
N ILE A 126 26.72 19.18 -5.91
CA ILE A 126 26.84 19.08 -4.45
C ILE A 126 25.56 19.65 -3.86
N HIS A 127 24.84 18.83 -3.11
CA HIS A 127 23.61 19.23 -2.43
C HIS A 127 23.80 19.14 -0.92
N TYR A 128 23.34 20.16 -0.20
CA TYR A 128 23.29 20.16 1.25
C TYR A 128 21.83 20.27 1.74
N SER A 129 21.45 19.35 2.62
CA SER A 129 20.16 19.38 3.30
C SER A 129 20.35 19.86 4.73
N LEU A 130 19.78 21.01 5.05
CA LEU A 130 19.83 21.59 6.39
C LEU A 130 19.07 20.73 7.41
N VAL A 131 17.89 20.23 7.00
CA VAL A 131 17.01 19.43 7.85
C VAL A 131 17.66 18.11 8.28
N ASN A 132 18.40 17.48 7.36
CA ASN A 132 19.02 16.18 7.59
C ASN A 132 20.50 16.29 7.99
N SER A 133 21.08 17.50 8.03
CA SER A 133 22.53 17.72 8.19
C SER A 133 23.35 16.80 7.26
N GLN A 134 22.96 16.74 5.98
CA GLN A 134 23.47 15.80 5.00
C GLN A 134 24.07 16.51 3.80
N LEU A 135 25.28 16.11 3.44
CA LEU A 135 26.00 16.56 2.24
C LEU A 135 26.00 15.43 1.22
N SER A 136 25.29 15.62 0.11
CA SER A 136 25.21 14.64 -0.97
C SER A 136 26.06 15.06 -2.18
N LEU A 137 26.95 14.18 -2.60
CA LEU A 137 27.81 14.32 -3.77
C LEU A 137 27.23 13.49 -4.91
N LEU A 138 26.85 14.14 -6.01
CA LEU A 138 26.27 13.49 -7.18
C LEU A 138 27.30 13.49 -8.31
N THR A 139 27.59 12.30 -8.86
CA THR A 139 28.56 12.13 -9.95
C THR A 139 27.89 11.71 -11.26
N ASP A 140 28.65 11.67 -12.37
CA ASP A 140 28.17 11.12 -13.66
C ASP A 140 27.73 9.64 -13.55
N ASN A 141 28.17 8.93 -12.53
CA ASN A 141 27.76 7.57 -12.30
C ASN A 141 26.26 7.49 -11.94
N VAL A 142 25.68 8.56 -11.35
CA VAL A 142 24.25 8.66 -11.11
C VAL A 142 23.49 8.73 -12.44
N GLU A 143 24.01 9.43 -13.45
CA GLU A 143 23.38 9.46 -14.78
C GLU A 143 23.56 8.15 -15.54
N GLN A 144 24.66 7.43 -15.35
CA GLN A 144 24.87 6.08 -15.89
C GLN A 144 24.12 5.02 -15.07
N GLN A 145 23.95 5.22 -13.78
CA GLN A 145 23.05 4.47 -12.91
C GLN A 145 21.60 4.98 -13.04
N GLY A 146 21.39 6.16 -13.59
CA GLY A 146 20.11 6.79 -13.83
C GLY A 146 19.26 6.24 -14.98
N GLN A 147 19.79 5.31 -15.77
CA GLN A 147 18.96 4.20 -16.22
C GLN A 147 18.77 3.30 -15.00
N ALA A 148 17.89 3.72 -14.10
CA ALA A 148 17.46 2.89 -12.98
C ALA A 148 17.26 1.47 -13.48
N PRO A 149 17.82 0.43 -12.85
CA PRO A 149 17.52 -0.93 -13.27
C PRO A 149 16.00 -1.01 -13.33
N ARG A 150 15.47 -1.41 -14.45
CA ARG A 150 14.00 -1.53 -14.68
C ARG A 150 13.37 -2.48 -13.67
N TYR A 151 14.18 -3.22 -13.00
CA TYR A 151 13.84 -4.19 -11.96
C TYR A 151 14.74 -3.98 -10.74
N HIS A 152 14.17 -4.13 -9.56
CA HIS A 152 14.95 -4.18 -8.33
C HIS A 152 15.88 -5.38 -8.36
N ALA A 153 17.10 -5.20 -7.91
CA ALA A 153 18.02 -6.32 -7.73
C ALA A 153 17.47 -7.26 -6.65
N MET A 154 17.68 -8.56 -6.80
CA MET A 154 17.36 -9.52 -5.74
C MET A 154 18.35 -9.36 -4.56
N PRO A 155 17.95 -9.67 -3.30
CA PRO A 155 18.83 -9.70 -2.17
C PRO A 155 20.05 -10.61 -2.44
N GLU A 156 21.27 -10.12 -2.26
CA GLU A 156 22.50 -10.85 -2.61
C GLU A 156 22.60 -12.22 -1.93
N HIS A 157 22.15 -12.31 -0.69
CA HIS A 157 22.21 -13.55 0.12
C HIS A 157 20.86 -14.23 0.28
N GLY A 158 19.83 -13.72 -0.44
CA GLY A 158 18.45 -14.14 -0.24
C GLY A 158 17.93 -13.71 1.13
N SER A 159 16.87 -14.34 1.57
CA SER A 159 16.22 -14.07 2.86
C SER A 159 15.77 -15.35 3.54
N GLN A 160 15.46 -15.25 4.82
CA GLN A 160 14.81 -16.32 5.58
C GLN A 160 13.64 -15.73 6.33
N GLY A 161 12.61 -16.51 6.57
CA GLY A 161 11.48 -16.09 7.36
C GLY A 161 10.17 -16.72 6.96
N LEU A 162 9.13 -16.40 7.73
CA LEU A 162 7.76 -16.83 7.47
C LEU A 162 6.79 -15.75 7.96
N LEU A 163 5.86 -15.38 7.11
CA LEU A 163 4.71 -14.57 7.42
C LEU A 163 3.44 -15.41 7.31
N LEU A 164 2.62 -15.43 8.34
CA LEU A 164 1.29 -16.04 8.32
C LEU A 164 0.25 -14.93 8.44
N LEU A 165 -0.47 -14.72 7.36
CA LEU A 165 -1.55 -13.75 7.26
C LEU A 165 -2.87 -14.47 7.54
N ASN A 166 -3.54 -14.09 8.61
CA ASN A 166 -4.79 -14.69 9.05
C ASN A 166 -5.95 -13.74 8.82
N GLN A 167 -7.04 -14.26 8.29
CA GLN A 167 -8.28 -13.53 8.06
C GLN A 167 -9.47 -14.39 8.47
N LEU A 168 -10.30 -13.86 9.36
CA LEU A 168 -11.54 -14.48 9.81
C LEU A 168 -12.70 -13.55 9.50
N ASN A 169 -13.70 -14.06 8.80
CA ASN A 169 -14.97 -13.38 8.56
C ASN A 169 -16.10 -14.28 9.06
N LEU A 170 -16.90 -13.78 9.97
CA LEU A 170 -18.07 -14.49 10.52
C LEU A 170 -19.29 -13.62 10.36
N VAL A 171 -20.39 -14.23 9.95
CA VAL A 171 -21.72 -13.62 9.92
C VAL A 171 -22.67 -14.59 10.61
N ALA A 172 -23.41 -14.12 11.57
CA ALA A 172 -24.39 -14.90 12.32
C ALA A 172 -25.75 -14.20 12.28
N GLY A 173 -26.79 -14.98 12.00
CA GLY A 173 -28.19 -14.62 12.16
C GLY A 173 -28.90 -15.65 13.02
N ASP A 174 -30.18 -15.46 13.28
CA ASP A 174 -30.95 -16.33 14.19
C ASP A 174 -30.96 -17.78 13.76
N ASN A 175 -30.92 -18.07 12.46
CA ASN A 175 -31.05 -19.43 11.94
C ASN A 175 -29.77 -19.95 11.26
N ASP A 176 -28.84 -19.07 10.88
CA ASP A 176 -27.67 -19.43 10.09
C ASP A 176 -26.40 -18.71 10.57
N THR A 177 -25.32 -19.47 10.59
CA THR A 177 -23.99 -18.90 10.78
C THR A 177 -23.13 -19.26 9.58
N THR A 178 -22.66 -18.25 8.90
CA THR A 178 -21.71 -18.39 7.81
C THR A 178 -20.36 -17.85 8.25
N GLY A 179 -19.29 -18.41 7.72
CA GLY A 179 -17.97 -17.93 8.08
C GLY A 179 -16.90 -18.45 7.13
N ARG A 180 -15.83 -17.68 7.08
CA ARG A 180 -14.61 -18.03 6.35
C ARG A 180 -13.39 -17.73 7.21
N TYR A 181 -12.52 -18.70 7.30
CA TYR A 181 -11.18 -18.51 7.81
C TYR A 181 -10.20 -18.77 6.68
N ALA A 182 -9.35 -17.81 6.37
CA ALA A 182 -8.31 -17.92 5.37
C ALA A 182 -6.95 -17.68 6.01
N VAL A 183 -5.97 -18.49 5.67
CA VAL A 183 -4.58 -18.32 6.06
C VAL A 183 -3.70 -18.36 4.84
N ARG A 184 -2.83 -17.36 4.72
CA ARG A 184 -1.77 -17.31 3.72
C ARG A 184 -0.43 -17.38 4.42
N GLY A 185 0.32 -18.43 4.16
CA GLY A 185 1.71 -18.57 4.55
C GLY A 185 2.63 -18.12 3.42
N GLN A 186 3.54 -17.22 3.72
CA GLN A 186 4.61 -16.81 2.80
C GLN A 186 5.94 -16.99 3.51
N GLY A 187 6.77 -17.88 3.02
CA GLY A 187 8.09 -18.15 3.56
C GLY A 187 9.18 -17.83 2.54
N SER A 188 10.35 -17.47 3.04
CA SER A 188 11.55 -17.30 2.22
C SER A 188 12.66 -18.19 2.72
N VAL A 189 13.32 -18.89 1.79
CA VAL A 189 14.52 -19.70 2.06
C VAL A 189 15.54 -19.38 0.96
N GLY A 190 16.47 -18.52 1.27
CA GLY A 190 17.38 -17.98 0.28
C GLY A 190 16.61 -17.16 -0.78
N ASN A 191 16.77 -17.51 -2.05
CA ASN A 191 16.09 -16.87 -3.18
C ASN A 191 14.80 -17.59 -3.60
N TRP A 192 14.34 -18.55 -2.80
CA TRP A 192 13.07 -19.24 -3.03
C TRP A 192 11.99 -18.69 -2.11
N THR A 193 10.83 -18.40 -2.68
CA THR A 193 9.61 -18.10 -1.93
C THR A 193 8.72 -19.31 -1.92
N VAL A 194 8.26 -19.72 -0.75
CA VAL A 194 7.25 -20.77 -0.57
C VAL A 194 5.95 -20.10 -0.19
N LEU A 195 4.88 -20.39 -0.91
CA LEU A 195 3.55 -19.85 -0.65
C LEU A 195 2.56 -20.97 -0.41
N ALA A 196 1.77 -20.83 0.64
CA ALA A 196 0.68 -21.73 0.99
C ALA A 196 -0.59 -20.92 1.29
N ASP A 197 -1.67 -21.15 0.56
CA ASP A 197 -2.99 -20.54 0.80
C ASP A 197 -3.98 -21.63 1.14
N ALA A 198 -4.61 -21.52 2.30
CA ALA A 198 -5.64 -22.46 2.74
C ALA A 198 -6.84 -21.69 3.29
N GLN A 199 -8.02 -22.27 3.12
CA GLN A 199 -9.24 -21.69 3.65
C GLN A 199 -10.22 -22.75 4.14
N ALA A 200 -11.05 -22.34 5.09
CA ALA A 200 -12.17 -23.09 5.59
C ALA A 200 -13.42 -22.22 5.55
N ASP A 201 -14.46 -22.71 4.93
CA ASP A 201 -15.74 -22.02 4.77
C ASP A 201 -16.88 -22.81 5.42
N ARG A 202 -17.81 -22.09 6.00
CA ARG A 202 -19.12 -22.60 6.40
C ARG A 202 -20.19 -21.74 5.73
N GLY A 203 -20.86 -22.32 4.75
CA GLY A 203 -21.96 -21.65 4.05
C GLY A 203 -23.28 -21.74 4.82
N SER A 204 -24.30 -21.05 4.30
CA SER A 204 -25.67 -21.07 4.84
C SER A 204 -26.38 -22.44 4.68
N ASP A 205 -25.94 -23.26 3.72
CA ASP A 205 -26.47 -24.61 3.59
C ASP A 205 -25.84 -25.56 4.62
N GLN A 206 -26.55 -25.76 5.73
CA GLN A 206 -26.10 -26.63 6.83
C GLN A 206 -25.84 -28.09 6.41
N ARG A 207 -26.39 -28.52 5.27
CA ARG A 207 -26.18 -29.88 4.74
C ARG A 207 -24.76 -30.09 4.23
N LEU A 208 -24.10 -29.02 3.80
CA LEU A 208 -22.75 -29.08 3.26
C LEU A 208 -21.65 -29.06 4.35
N GLY A 209 -22.01 -28.73 5.61
CA GLY A 209 -21.04 -28.68 6.71
C GLY A 209 -19.92 -27.63 6.49
N THR A 210 -18.84 -27.80 7.22
CA THR A 210 -17.62 -26.97 7.03
C THR A 210 -16.80 -27.54 5.90
N ARG A 211 -16.50 -26.73 4.91
CA ARG A 211 -15.63 -27.08 3.78
C ARG A 211 -14.25 -26.48 4.01
N HIS A 212 -13.23 -27.21 3.63
CA HIS A 212 -11.87 -26.74 3.67
C HIS A 212 -11.15 -27.11 2.37
N ARG A 213 -10.22 -26.26 2.01
CA ARG A 213 -9.35 -26.51 0.84
C ARG A 213 -8.00 -25.84 1.01
N LEU A 214 -7.03 -26.47 0.43
CA LEU A 214 -5.74 -25.86 0.11
C LEU A 214 -5.88 -25.26 -1.29
N ASP A 215 -5.75 -23.93 -1.43
CA ASP A 215 -5.85 -23.27 -2.72
C ASP A 215 -4.52 -23.35 -3.46
N GLN A 216 -3.40 -23.19 -2.76
CA GLN A 216 -2.06 -23.16 -3.33
C GLN A 216 -1.03 -23.69 -2.32
N LEU A 217 -0.02 -24.40 -2.84
CA LEU A 217 1.21 -24.75 -2.14
C LEU A 217 2.33 -24.91 -3.16
N TYR A 218 3.13 -23.88 -3.33
CA TYR A 218 4.18 -23.90 -4.34
C TYR A 218 5.45 -23.20 -3.88
N ALA A 219 6.57 -23.57 -4.51
CA ALA A 219 7.83 -22.83 -4.44
C ALA A 219 8.02 -22.03 -5.73
N GLU A 220 8.43 -20.77 -5.56
CA GLU A 220 8.69 -19.84 -6.66
C GLU A 220 10.08 -19.23 -6.53
N ARG A 221 10.75 -19.08 -7.66
CA ARG A 221 12.03 -18.37 -7.74
C ARG A 221 11.95 -17.34 -8.86
N LEU A 222 12.35 -16.14 -8.56
CA LEU A 222 12.54 -15.07 -9.54
C LEU A 222 14.00 -15.10 -10.01
N VAL A 223 14.18 -14.95 -11.31
CA VAL A 223 15.49 -14.79 -11.95
C VAL A 223 15.30 -13.73 -13.02
N ASP A 224 15.92 -12.57 -12.82
CA ASP A 224 15.75 -11.39 -13.66
C ASP A 224 14.26 -11.00 -13.83
N ASP A 225 13.74 -11.03 -15.03
CA ASP A 225 12.35 -10.72 -15.38
C ASP A 225 11.47 -11.96 -15.55
N HIS A 226 11.89 -13.10 -15.01
CA HIS A 226 11.18 -14.37 -15.11
C HIS A 226 10.91 -15.00 -13.74
N PHE A 227 9.85 -15.77 -13.68
CA PHE A 227 9.57 -16.62 -12.53
C PHE A 227 9.50 -18.11 -12.93
N TYR A 228 9.93 -18.95 -12.02
CA TYR A 228 9.81 -20.41 -12.08
C TYR A 228 9.00 -20.86 -10.87
N ARG A 229 7.90 -21.55 -11.11
CA ARG A 229 7.02 -22.05 -10.05
C ARG A 229 6.86 -23.55 -10.18
N LEU A 230 6.93 -24.22 -9.06
CA LEU A 230 6.75 -25.67 -8.95
C LEU A 230 5.86 -26.00 -7.77
N GLY A 231 4.87 -26.84 -7.97
CA GLY A 231 3.99 -27.29 -6.89
C GLY A 231 2.53 -27.24 -7.27
N TYR A 232 1.68 -27.03 -6.28
CA TYR A 232 0.24 -26.93 -6.39
C TYR A 232 -0.19 -25.47 -6.46
N PHE A 233 -0.70 -25.02 -7.60
CA PHE A 233 -1.03 -23.62 -7.83
C PHE A 233 -2.21 -23.44 -8.78
N THR A 234 -2.91 -22.33 -8.65
CA THR A 234 -3.87 -21.88 -9.65
C THR A 234 -3.13 -21.09 -10.73
N PRO A 235 -3.21 -21.50 -12.01
CA PRO A 235 -2.62 -20.74 -13.10
C PRO A 235 -3.10 -19.29 -13.11
N SER A 236 -2.20 -18.34 -13.18
CA SER A 236 -2.49 -16.92 -13.07
C SER A 236 -1.84 -16.11 -14.19
N ALA A 237 -2.33 -14.89 -14.37
CA ALA A 237 -1.75 -13.92 -15.30
C ALA A 237 -0.59 -13.11 -14.68
N GLN A 238 0.11 -13.65 -13.68
CA GLN A 238 1.25 -13.00 -13.07
C GLN A 238 2.26 -12.55 -14.12
N GLY A 239 2.75 -11.33 -14.01
CA GLY A 239 3.71 -10.77 -14.98
C GLY A 239 3.13 -10.35 -16.33
N LEU A 240 1.87 -10.60 -16.60
CA LEU A 240 1.18 -10.11 -17.78
C LEU A 240 0.44 -8.82 -17.49
N THR A 241 0.53 -7.86 -18.39
CA THR A 241 -0.20 -6.59 -18.27
C THR A 241 -1.68 -6.76 -18.52
N ARG A 242 -2.03 -7.72 -19.38
CA ARG A 242 -3.40 -7.97 -19.80
C ARG A 242 -3.65 -9.46 -20.01
N GLN A 243 -4.67 -9.96 -19.36
CA GLN A 243 -5.17 -11.30 -19.62
C GLN A 243 -6.47 -11.20 -20.39
N PRO A 244 -6.62 -11.88 -21.54
CA PRO A 244 -7.90 -12.02 -22.20
C PRO A 244 -8.92 -12.65 -21.26
N ARG A 245 -10.14 -12.11 -21.23
CA ARG A 245 -11.26 -12.75 -20.54
C ARG A 245 -11.59 -14.05 -21.24
N LEU A 246 -11.90 -15.06 -20.47
CA LEU A 246 -12.32 -16.35 -20.98
C LEU A 246 -13.74 -16.64 -20.49
N TYR A 247 -14.50 -17.39 -21.28
CA TYR A 247 -15.81 -17.83 -20.90
C TYR A 247 -15.77 -19.23 -20.29
N GLY A 248 -16.37 -19.40 -19.15
CA GLY A 248 -16.40 -20.66 -18.43
C GLY A 248 -15.69 -20.60 -17.09
N SER A 249 -15.31 -21.75 -16.56
CA SER A 249 -14.54 -21.85 -15.32
C SER A 249 -13.13 -21.29 -15.51
N SER A 250 -12.64 -20.62 -14.48
CA SER A 250 -11.20 -20.35 -14.36
C SER A 250 -10.45 -21.66 -14.21
N PRO A 251 -9.16 -21.71 -14.61
CA PRO A 251 -8.34 -22.87 -14.28
C PRO A 251 -8.38 -23.11 -12.78
N ASP A 252 -8.72 -24.34 -12.38
CA ASP A 252 -8.60 -24.77 -10.99
C ASP A 252 -7.14 -25.02 -10.62
N SER A 253 -6.89 -25.24 -9.35
CA SER A 253 -5.52 -25.52 -8.89
C SER A 253 -5.01 -26.83 -9.47
N ALA A 254 -3.79 -26.80 -9.96
CA ALA A 254 -3.11 -27.93 -10.60
C ALA A 254 -1.77 -28.19 -9.93
N LEU A 255 -1.40 -29.44 -9.84
CA LEU A 255 -0.05 -29.86 -9.48
C LEU A 255 0.81 -29.87 -10.74
N GLY A 256 1.84 -29.03 -10.79
CA GLY A 256 2.62 -28.89 -12.01
C GLY A 256 3.73 -27.87 -11.92
N VAL A 257 4.07 -27.32 -13.08
CA VAL A 257 5.10 -26.32 -13.27
C VAL A 257 4.53 -25.13 -14.02
N MET A 258 5.03 -23.95 -13.71
CA MET A 258 4.70 -22.71 -14.40
C MET A 258 5.97 -21.88 -14.57
N PHE A 259 6.11 -21.28 -15.73
CA PHE A 259 7.21 -20.41 -16.11
C PHE A 259 6.67 -19.21 -16.85
N GLY A 260 7.19 -18.02 -16.55
CA GLY A 260 6.74 -16.82 -17.25
C GLY A 260 7.48 -15.55 -16.88
N SER A 261 7.06 -14.48 -17.52
CA SER A 261 7.54 -13.14 -17.23
C SER A 261 7.05 -12.68 -15.87
N SER A 262 7.87 -11.95 -15.13
CA SER A 262 7.53 -11.42 -13.81
C SER A 262 7.74 -9.90 -13.75
N ASP A 263 6.75 -9.21 -13.22
CA ASP A 263 6.84 -7.78 -12.87
C ASP A 263 7.05 -7.56 -11.36
N SER A 264 7.31 -8.63 -10.60
CA SER A 264 7.47 -8.53 -9.14
C SER A 264 8.67 -7.69 -8.73
N LEU A 265 9.67 -7.60 -9.61
CA LEU A 265 10.84 -6.75 -9.42
C LEU A 265 10.71 -5.40 -10.11
N LEU A 266 9.58 -5.12 -10.76
CA LEU A 266 9.40 -3.88 -11.50
C LEU A 266 9.31 -2.69 -10.55
N ILE A 267 10.07 -1.65 -10.87
CA ILE A 267 10.04 -0.38 -10.14
C ILE A 267 8.81 0.38 -10.64
N ASP A 268 7.73 0.36 -9.90
CA ASP A 268 6.46 1.09 -10.14
C ASP A 268 5.21 0.21 -10.33
N ASN A 269 4.71 -0.35 -9.23
CA ASN A 269 3.58 -1.28 -9.27
C ASN A 269 2.48 -0.97 -8.24
N GLY A 270 1.88 0.19 -8.29
CA GLY A 270 0.83 0.51 -7.35
C GLY A 270 -0.28 1.42 -7.86
N GLN A 271 -1.26 0.90 -8.62
CA GLN A 271 -2.40 1.72 -9.00
C GLN A 271 -3.75 1.11 -8.57
N PRO A 272 -4.72 1.93 -8.11
CA PRO A 272 -6.09 1.51 -7.90
C PRO A 272 -6.75 1.12 -9.23
N SER A 273 -7.85 0.38 -9.18
CA SER A 273 -8.66 0.12 -10.38
C SER A 273 -9.09 1.44 -11.02
N SER A 274 -8.87 1.58 -12.31
CA SER A 274 -9.31 2.78 -13.05
C SER A 274 -10.83 2.87 -13.18
N THR A 275 -11.56 1.80 -12.87
CA THR A 275 -13.02 1.76 -12.86
C THR A 275 -13.50 1.70 -11.42
N PRO A 276 -14.06 2.78 -10.86
CA PRO A 276 -14.67 2.74 -9.54
C PRO A 276 -15.96 1.90 -9.57
N ILE A 277 -16.17 1.10 -8.54
CA ILE A 277 -17.42 0.38 -8.33
C ILE A 277 -18.28 1.21 -7.38
N TYR A 278 -19.49 1.50 -7.80
CA TYR A 278 -20.46 2.24 -7.00
C TYR A 278 -21.57 1.32 -6.50
N VAL A 279 -21.91 1.46 -5.23
CA VAL A 279 -23.06 0.81 -4.61
C VAL A 279 -23.92 1.87 -3.93
N THR A 280 -25.22 1.59 -3.87
CA THR A 280 -26.18 2.51 -3.25
C THR A 280 -27.01 1.74 -2.23
N PRO A 281 -26.47 1.47 -1.04
CA PRO A 281 -27.24 0.88 0.04
C PRO A 281 -28.30 1.87 0.55
N ASN A 282 -29.42 1.35 0.96
CA ASN A 282 -30.48 2.15 1.59
C ASN A 282 -30.38 2.10 3.12
N ARG A 283 -29.71 1.08 3.62
CA ARG A 283 -29.42 0.87 5.04
C ARG A 283 -27.95 0.53 5.19
N PRO A 284 -27.37 0.63 6.39
CA PRO A 284 -26.08 0.02 6.65
C PRO A 284 -26.15 -1.45 6.23
N GLY A 285 -25.19 -1.86 5.45
CA GLY A 285 -25.15 -3.18 4.86
C GLY A 285 -23.73 -3.64 4.64
N ILE A 286 -23.61 -4.77 4.00
CA ILE A 286 -22.33 -5.35 3.62
C ILE A 286 -22.34 -5.53 2.12
N VAL A 287 -21.26 -5.15 1.49
CA VAL A 287 -21.00 -5.53 0.12
C VAL A 287 -20.04 -6.71 0.11
N GLU A 288 -20.50 -7.80 -0.46
CA GLU A 288 -19.69 -8.98 -0.71
C GLU A 288 -19.22 -8.97 -2.17
N ILE A 289 -17.94 -9.15 -2.39
CA ILE A 289 -17.34 -9.17 -3.73
C ILE A 289 -16.86 -10.58 -4.01
N TYR A 290 -17.48 -11.19 -5.01
CA TYR A 290 -17.18 -12.56 -5.43
C TYR A 290 -16.43 -12.57 -6.77
N ARG A 291 -15.46 -13.44 -6.89
CA ARG A 291 -14.81 -13.77 -8.14
C ARG A 291 -14.98 -15.26 -8.40
N ASN A 292 -15.62 -15.62 -9.51
CA ASN A 292 -15.89 -17.03 -9.85
C ASN A 292 -16.60 -17.82 -8.74
N GLY A 293 -17.56 -17.17 -8.06
CA GLY A 293 -18.29 -17.77 -6.95
C GLY A 293 -17.54 -17.84 -5.62
N VAL A 294 -16.32 -17.32 -5.53
CA VAL A 294 -15.53 -17.23 -4.31
C VAL A 294 -15.55 -15.81 -3.78
N LEU A 295 -15.90 -15.63 -2.51
CA LEU A 295 -15.82 -14.34 -1.82
C LEU A 295 -14.35 -13.90 -1.72
N ILE A 296 -14.02 -12.79 -2.37
CA ILE A 296 -12.65 -12.24 -2.35
C ILE A 296 -12.49 -11.03 -1.43
N ASN A 297 -13.58 -10.35 -1.13
CA ASN A 297 -13.59 -9.20 -0.22
C ASN A 297 -14.99 -8.93 0.30
N SER A 298 -15.08 -8.35 1.50
CA SER A 298 -16.32 -7.90 2.13
C SER A 298 -16.09 -6.52 2.75
N GLN A 299 -16.95 -5.57 2.42
CA GLN A 299 -16.85 -4.18 2.89
C GLN A 299 -18.13 -3.72 3.53
N PRO A 300 -18.10 -3.17 4.76
CA PRO A 300 -19.26 -2.52 5.33
C PRO A 300 -19.56 -1.23 4.57
N VAL A 301 -20.84 -0.99 4.27
CA VAL A 301 -21.29 0.18 3.53
C VAL A 301 -22.40 0.90 4.28
N GLN A 302 -22.38 2.23 4.18
CA GLN A 302 -23.37 3.10 4.80
C GLN A 302 -24.45 3.49 3.78
N PRO A 303 -25.61 3.95 4.22
CA PRO A 303 -26.67 4.40 3.30
C PRO A 303 -26.19 5.48 2.33
N GLY A 304 -26.64 5.42 1.10
CA GLY A 304 -26.31 6.35 0.03
C GLY A 304 -25.32 5.81 -0.98
N LEU A 305 -25.00 6.61 -2.00
CA LEU A 305 -24.04 6.21 -3.04
C LEU A 305 -22.61 6.16 -2.46
N GLN A 306 -22.00 5.00 -2.50
CA GLN A 306 -20.60 4.80 -2.05
C GLN A 306 -19.74 4.20 -3.16
N THR A 307 -18.46 4.50 -3.09
CA THR A 307 -17.44 3.88 -3.94
C THR A 307 -16.75 2.82 -3.12
N LEU A 308 -16.70 1.60 -3.64
CA LEU A 308 -15.96 0.51 -2.99
C LEU A 308 -14.46 0.72 -3.11
N ASP A 309 -13.73 0.32 -2.07
CA ASP A 309 -12.26 0.35 -2.12
C ASP A 309 -11.75 -0.83 -2.95
N THR A 310 -11.33 -0.53 -4.17
CA THR A 310 -10.78 -1.54 -5.08
C THR A 310 -9.29 -1.80 -4.87
N ARG A 311 -8.59 -1.01 -4.05
CA ARG A 311 -7.14 -1.17 -3.79
C ARG A 311 -6.84 -2.50 -3.11
N VAL A 312 -7.77 -2.95 -2.27
CA VAL A 312 -7.67 -4.23 -1.55
C VAL A 312 -7.90 -5.46 -2.43
N LEU A 313 -8.43 -5.27 -3.63
CA LEU A 313 -8.70 -6.36 -4.55
C LEU A 313 -7.44 -6.76 -5.32
N PRO A 314 -7.30 -8.02 -5.73
CA PRO A 314 -6.16 -8.50 -6.51
C PRO A 314 -5.92 -7.66 -7.78
N PRO A 315 -4.66 -7.50 -8.21
CA PRO A 315 -4.34 -6.86 -9.48
C PRO A 315 -4.86 -7.69 -10.67
N GLY A 316 -5.08 -7.04 -11.79
CA GLY A 316 -5.52 -7.65 -13.03
C GLY A 316 -6.80 -7.05 -13.59
N VAL A 317 -7.29 -7.67 -14.64
CA VAL A 317 -8.57 -7.33 -15.29
C VAL A 317 -9.46 -8.55 -15.17
N TYR A 318 -10.52 -8.41 -14.39
CA TYR A 318 -11.44 -9.50 -14.14
C TYR A 318 -12.82 -8.97 -13.74
N GLU A 319 -13.80 -9.83 -13.91
CA GLU A 319 -15.17 -9.58 -13.50
C GLU A 319 -15.36 -10.05 -12.06
N VAL A 320 -16.09 -9.25 -11.31
CA VAL A 320 -16.53 -9.58 -9.96
C VAL A 320 -18.04 -9.46 -9.89
N GLU A 321 -18.66 -10.34 -9.13
CA GLU A 321 -20.04 -10.23 -8.73
C GLU A 321 -20.08 -9.48 -7.41
N VAL A 322 -20.76 -8.35 -7.41
CA VAL A 322 -20.92 -7.48 -6.24
C VAL A 322 -22.32 -7.70 -5.70
N ARG A 323 -22.43 -8.20 -4.49
CA ARG A 323 -23.70 -8.41 -3.77
C ARG A 323 -23.82 -7.41 -2.66
N LEU A 324 -24.91 -6.70 -2.64
CA LEU A 324 -25.28 -5.82 -1.54
C LEU A 324 -26.26 -6.55 -0.63
N LEU A 325 -25.87 -6.74 0.61
CA LEU A 325 -26.70 -7.32 1.66
C LEU A 325 -27.15 -6.22 2.62
N GLU A 326 -28.44 -6.08 2.80
CA GLU A 326 -29.06 -5.24 3.84
C GLU A 326 -29.91 -6.16 4.72
N ASP A 327 -29.82 -6.04 6.04
CA ASP A 327 -30.52 -6.93 6.97
C ASP A 327 -30.32 -8.42 6.64
N ASN A 328 -29.11 -8.79 6.29
CA ASN A 328 -28.71 -10.15 5.91
C ASN A 328 -29.46 -10.73 4.67
N GLN A 329 -30.04 -9.88 3.87
CA GLN A 329 -30.73 -10.26 2.64
C GLN A 329 -30.11 -9.58 1.44
N GLU A 330 -29.86 -10.36 0.38
CA GLU A 330 -29.38 -9.82 -0.87
C GLU A 330 -30.38 -8.86 -1.50
N ILE A 331 -30.05 -7.59 -1.56
CA ILE A 331 -30.89 -6.52 -2.11
C ILE A 331 -30.56 -6.27 -3.57
N SER A 332 -29.26 -6.32 -3.92
CA SER A 332 -28.83 -6.16 -5.30
C SER A 332 -27.62 -7.00 -5.59
N ARG A 333 -27.53 -7.42 -6.85
CA ARG A 333 -26.42 -8.14 -7.41
C ARG A 333 -26.03 -7.45 -8.72
N SER A 334 -24.76 -7.09 -8.86
CA SER A 334 -24.23 -6.55 -10.10
C SER A 334 -22.96 -7.27 -10.48
N GLN A 335 -22.69 -7.35 -11.77
CA GLN A 335 -21.41 -7.78 -12.28
C GLN A 335 -20.62 -6.54 -12.66
N GLU A 336 -19.45 -6.40 -12.06
CA GLU A 336 -18.60 -5.25 -12.22
C GLU A 336 -17.20 -5.67 -12.67
N PHE A 337 -16.52 -4.76 -13.34
CA PHE A 337 -15.17 -5.01 -13.83
C PHE A 337 -14.14 -4.36 -12.93
N ILE A 338 -13.17 -5.15 -12.48
CA ILE A 338 -11.93 -4.66 -11.88
C ILE A 338 -10.94 -4.47 -12.99
N TYR A 339 -10.44 -3.25 -13.08
CA TYR A 339 -9.45 -2.85 -14.05
C TYR A 339 -8.25 -2.21 -13.34
N LYS A 340 -7.22 -2.99 -13.11
CA LYS A 340 -5.92 -2.54 -12.59
C LYS A 340 -4.88 -2.76 -13.68
N PRO A 341 -4.74 -1.81 -14.64
CA PRO A 341 -3.75 -1.97 -15.68
C PRO A 341 -2.35 -1.87 -15.08
N SER A 342 -1.50 -2.78 -15.44
CA SER A 342 -0.07 -2.61 -15.26
C SER A 342 0.48 -1.89 -16.49
N ASN A 343 1.26 -0.86 -16.30
CA ASN A 343 1.92 -0.19 -17.40
C ASN A 343 3.02 -1.10 -17.98
N TRP A 344 3.15 -1.11 -19.29
CA TRP A 344 4.25 -1.81 -19.96
C TRP A 344 5.53 -0.98 -19.81
N SER A 345 6.39 -1.34 -18.87
CA SER A 345 7.53 -0.50 -18.50
C SER A 345 8.78 -0.76 -19.32
N ASN A 346 8.83 -1.88 -20.02
CA ASN A 346 9.97 -2.24 -20.84
C ASN A 346 9.62 -2.33 -22.34
N PRO A 347 9.73 -1.23 -23.13
CA PRO A 347 9.44 -1.25 -24.57
C PRO A 347 10.42 -2.09 -25.38
N ASP A 348 11.62 -2.41 -24.87
CA ASP A 348 12.61 -3.25 -25.57
C ASP A 348 12.23 -4.72 -25.50
N ASN A 349 11.56 -5.15 -24.42
CA ASN A 349 11.00 -6.48 -24.30
C ASN A 349 9.53 -6.49 -24.71
N ARG A 350 9.27 -6.75 -25.99
CA ARG A 350 7.92 -6.71 -26.58
C ARG A 350 7.06 -7.91 -26.25
N TRP A 351 7.61 -8.96 -25.69
CA TRP A 351 6.89 -10.18 -25.36
C TRP A 351 6.87 -10.40 -23.84
N ARG A 352 5.69 -10.73 -23.32
CA ARG A 352 5.48 -11.29 -22.00
C ARG A 352 4.66 -12.55 -22.14
N TYR A 353 4.96 -13.56 -21.36
CA TYR A 353 4.30 -14.85 -21.49
C TYR A 353 4.27 -15.61 -20.17
N ASN A 354 3.26 -16.47 -20.06
CA ASN A 354 3.14 -17.47 -19.03
C ASN A 354 2.81 -18.80 -19.68
N LEU A 355 3.58 -19.81 -19.33
CA LEU A 355 3.41 -21.18 -19.77
C LEU A 355 3.16 -22.02 -18.53
N TYR A 356 2.16 -22.86 -18.55
CA TYR A 356 1.94 -23.80 -17.45
C TYR A 356 1.53 -25.17 -17.98
N LEU A 357 1.91 -26.19 -17.21
CA LEU A 357 1.59 -27.58 -17.44
C LEU A 357 1.42 -28.28 -16.11
N GLY A 358 0.31 -28.95 -15.91
CA GLY A 358 0.02 -29.68 -14.71
C GLY A 358 -1.20 -30.57 -14.84
N GLN A 359 -1.57 -31.18 -13.73
CA GLN A 359 -2.75 -31.99 -13.58
C GLN A 359 -3.66 -31.35 -12.53
N GLN A 360 -4.93 -31.16 -12.86
CA GLN A 360 -5.91 -30.73 -11.85
C GLN A 360 -5.96 -31.74 -10.72
N ALA A 361 -5.94 -31.24 -9.51
CA ALA A 361 -5.95 -32.04 -8.30
C ALA A 361 -6.63 -31.32 -7.16
N SER A 362 -7.32 -32.02 -6.31
CA SER A 362 -7.88 -31.53 -5.05
C SER A 362 -7.00 -31.98 -3.89
N VAL A 363 -5.97 -31.17 -3.57
CA VAL A 363 -5.04 -31.49 -2.49
C VAL A 363 -5.59 -30.99 -1.16
N LEU A 364 -5.69 -31.87 -0.16
CA LEU A 364 -6.18 -31.51 1.20
C LEU A 364 -7.50 -30.71 1.17
N SER A 365 -8.45 -31.12 0.33
CA SER A 365 -9.73 -30.48 0.16
C SER A 365 -10.86 -31.50 0.37
N ASN A 366 -11.92 -31.11 1.09
CA ASN A 366 -13.17 -31.81 1.09
C ASN A 366 -14.20 -31.22 0.13
N TRP A 367 -13.75 -30.29 -0.72
CA TRP A 367 -14.54 -29.71 -1.80
C TRP A 367 -14.35 -30.58 -3.05
N GLU A 368 -15.36 -31.29 -3.46
CA GLU A 368 -15.31 -32.11 -4.67
C GLU A 368 -15.17 -31.21 -5.90
N GLN A 369 -14.13 -31.43 -6.69
CA GLN A 369 -13.97 -30.86 -8.03
C GLN A 369 -14.47 -31.88 -9.06
N GLU A 370 -15.25 -31.43 -10.03
CA GLU A 370 -15.86 -32.33 -11.03
C GLU A 370 -14.83 -32.95 -11.99
N HIS A 371 -13.61 -32.42 -12.05
CA HIS A 371 -12.61 -32.79 -13.10
C HIS A 371 -11.22 -33.05 -12.53
N ASP A 372 -11.12 -33.70 -11.34
CA ASP A 372 -9.83 -34.18 -10.84
C ASP A 372 -9.17 -35.09 -11.88
N ASP A 373 -7.84 -35.04 -11.93
CA ASP A 373 -6.98 -35.77 -12.87
C ASP A 373 -7.00 -35.28 -14.33
N SER A 374 -7.71 -34.20 -14.67
CA SER A 374 -7.65 -33.63 -16.02
C SER A 374 -6.36 -32.87 -16.28
N LEU A 375 -5.91 -32.86 -17.54
CA LEU A 375 -4.79 -32.02 -17.96
C LEU A 375 -5.15 -30.54 -17.81
N SER A 376 -4.29 -29.77 -17.12
CA SER A 376 -4.35 -28.31 -17.07
C SER A 376 -3.10 -27.76 -17.74
N ALA A 377 -3.24 -27.17 -18.91
CA ALA A 377 -2.13 -26.62 -19.66
C ALA A 377 -2.53 -25.33 -20.37
N GLY A 378 -1.61 -24.41 -20.50
CA GLY A 378 -1.94 -23.15 -21.18
C GLY A 378 -0.75 -22.28 -21.50
N VAL A 379 -1.02 -21.42 -22.47
CA VAL A 379 -0.14 -20.35 -22.93
C VAL A 379 -0.92 -19.05 -22.87
N LEU A 380 -0.38 -18.10 -22.11
CA LEU A 380 -0.90 -16.74 -22.05
C LEU A 380 0.24 -15.82 -22.48
N THR A 381 -0.03 -14.90 -23.37
CA THR A 381 1.02 -14.00 -23.84
C THR A 381 0.48 -12.61 -24.10
N ASN A 382 1.34 -11.62 -23.88
CA ASN A 382 1.12 -10.24 -24.26
C ASN A 382 2.21 -9.81 -25.26
N TYR A 383 1.80 -9.10 -26.28
CA TYR A 383 2.68 -8.50 -27.25
C TYR A 383 2.46 -6.99 -27.33
N LEU A 384 3.55 -6.25 -27.19
CA LEU A 384 3.53 -4.79 -27.33
C LEU A 384 3.52 -4.42 -28.81
N LEU A 385 2.32 -4.23 -29.38
CA LEU A 385 2.14 -3.80 -30.77
C LEU A 385 2.70 -2.40 -31.00
N HIS A 386 2.45 -1.50 -30.07
CA HIS A 386 2.87 -0.11 -30.05
C HIS A 386 3.17 0.28 -28.60
N PRO A 387 4.01 1.27 -28.28
CA PRO A 387 4.24 1.71 -26.90
C PRO A 387 2.96 2.02 -26.10
N ARG A 388 1.84 2.23 -26.79
CA ARG A 388 0.52 2.50 -26.21
C ARG A 388 -0.51 1.40 -26.50
N ALA A 389 -0.11 0.26 -27.10
CA ALA A 389 -1.05 -0.79 -27.47
C ALA A 389 -0.50 -2.17 -27.16
N VAL A 390 -1.21 -2.92 -26.33
CA VAL A 390 -0.86 -4.28 -25.92
C VAL A 390 -1.90 -5.25 -26.45
N LEU A 391 -1.45 -6.25 -27.20
CA LEU A 391 -2.25 -7.39 -27.62
C LEU A 391 -2.07 -8.54 -26.64
N GLY A 392 -3.15 -9.06 -26.10
CA GLY A 392 -3.16 -10.26 -25.27
C GLY A 392 -3.71 -11.45 -26.06
N LEU A 393 -3.05 -12.60 -25.97
CA LEU A 393 -3.49 -13.87 -26.54
C LEU A 393 -3.46 -14.94 -25.46
N SER A 394 -4.43 -15.83 -25.46
CA SER A 394 -4.47 -16.99 -24.59
C SER A 394 -5.04 -18.22 -25.28
N ALA A 395 -4.46 -19.35 -24.99
CA ALA A 395 -4.98 -20.68 -25.32
C ALA A 395 -4.75 -21.57 -24.11
N GLN A 396 -5.82 -22.13 -23.56
CA GLN A 396 -5.78 -22.93 -22.35
C GLN A 396 -6.64 -24.17 -22.48
N HIS A 397 -6.17 -25.27 -21.96
CA HIS A 397 -6.95 -26.49 -21.74
C HIS A 397 -7.38 -26.55 -20.28
N VAL A 398 -8.68 -26.40 -20.02
CA VAL A 398 -9.30 -26.35 -18.71
C VAL A 398 -10.59 -27.14 -18.72
N ASP A 399 -10.81 -27.97 -17.72
CA ASP A 399 -12.02 -28.81 -17.61
C ASP A 399 -12.34 -29.60 -18.90
N GLN A 400 -11.32 -30.21 -19.48
CA GLN A 400 -11.43 -31.00 -20.73
C GLN A 400 -11.88 -30.17 -21.95
N THR A 401 -11.84 -28.85 -21.88
CA THR A 401 -12.22 -27.96 -22.99
C THR A 401 -11.09 -27.01 -23.34
N MET A 402 -10.99 -26.67 -24.62
CA MET A 402 -10.08 -25.62 -25.06
C MET A 402 -10.75 -24.26 -24.94
N GLN A 403 -10.00 -23.31 -24.39
CA GLN A 403 -10.40 -21.91 -24.24
C GLN A 403 -9.42 -21.02 -24.99
N TYR A 404 -9.97 -20.12 -25.78
CA TYR A 404 -9.21 -19.17 -26.57
C TYR A 404 -9.65 -17.76 -26.24
N GLY A 405 -8.69 -16.87 -26.11
CA GLY A 405 -8.97 -15.45 -25.85
C GLY A 405 -8.00 -14.54 -26.57
N THR A 406 -8.50 -13.38 -26.98
CA THR A 406 -7.67 -12.29 -27.44
C THR A 406 -8.16 -10.98 -26.87
N SER A 407 -7.25 -10.10 -26.49
CA SER A 407 -7.56 -8.78 -25.96
C SER A 407 -6.67 -7.73 -26.58
N LEU A 408 -7.22 -6.52 -26.73
CA LEU A 408 -6.49 -5.34 -27.13
C LEU A 408 -6.68 -4.27 -26.08
N ASP A 409 -5.58 -3.74 -25.56
CA ASP A 409 -5.52 -2.60 -24.67
C ASP A 409 -4.78 -1.47 -25.37
N TRP A 410 -5.46 -0.36 -25.63
CA TRP A 410 -4.90 0.73 -26.41
C TRP A 410 -5.12 2.08 -25.74
N ASP A 411 -4.03 2.71 -25.30
CA ASP A 411 -4.01 4.11 -24.88
C ASP A 411 -3.97 5.00 -26.16
N LEU A 412 -5.14 5.17 -26.79
CA LEU A 412 -5.26 5.89 -28.07
C LEU A 412 -4.77 7.33 -27.95
N LEU A 413 -5.16 8.00 -26.86
CA LEU A 413 -4.71 9.34 -26.46
C LEU A 413 -4.35 9.30 -24.98
N GLU A 414 -3.66 10.33 -24.47
CA GLU A 414 -3.31 10.43 -23.04
C GLU A 414 -4.52 10.30 -22.11
N ARG A 415 -5.68 10.72 -22.59
CA ARG A 415 -6.94 10.75 -21.83
C ARG A 415 -7.99 9.76 -22.34
N LEU A 416 -7.67 8.98 -23.37
CA LEU A 416 -8.61 8.05 -23.99
C LEU A 416 -8.01 6.66 -24.11
N LYS A 417 -8.61 5.70 -23.39
CA LYS A 417 -8.24 4.30 -23.40
C LYS A 417 -9.35 3.46 -24.02
N LEU A 418 -8.95 2.53 -24.88
CA LEU A 418 -9.81 1.54 -25.49
C LEU A 418 -9.41 0.15 -25.03
N TYR A 419 -10.37 -0.63 -24.66
CA TYR A 419 -10.19 -2.05 -24.36
C TYR A 419 -11.17 -2.89 -25.17
N GLY A 420 -10.66 -3.94 -25.78
CA GLY A 420 -11.45 -4.96 -26.46
C GLY A 420 -11.02 -6.34 -26.07
N ASN A 421 -11.97 -7.27 -25.95
CA ASN A 421 -11.73 -8.67 -25.65
C ASN A 421 -12.69 -9.55 -26.45
N LEU A 422 -12.16 -10.63 -27.04
CA LEU A 422 -12.90 -11.67 -27.70
C LEU A 422 -12.52 -13.01 -27.07
N TYR A 423 -13.50 -13.86 -26.83
CA TYR A 423 -13.25 -15.15 -26.20
C TYR A 423 -14.18 -16.24 -26.73
N HIS A 424 -13.64 -17.46 -26.75
CA HIS A 424 -14.34 -18.66 -27.15
C HIS A 424 -13.95 -19.84 -26.26
N THR A 425 -14.90 -20.64 -25.87
CA THR A 425 -14.69 -21.89 -25.14
C THR A 425 -15.44 -22.99 -25.84
N ASP A 426 -14.73 -24.03 -26.25
CA ASP A 426 -15.29 -25.16 -27.00
C ASP A 426 -16.46 -25.77 -26.21
N GLY A 427 -17.59 -25.92 -26.88
CA GLY A 427 -18.80 -26.51 -26.35
C GLY A 427 -19.52 -25.70 -25.24
N ARG A 428 -18.97 -24.55 -24.81
CA ARG A 428 -19.56 -23.74 -23.71
C ARG A 428 -20.06 -22.39 -24.15
N GLY A 429 -19.40 -21.73 -25.09
CA GLY A 429 -19.86 -20.45 -25.57
C GLY A 429 -18.79 -19.50 -26.08
N ASN A 430 -19.21 -18.30 -26.41
CA ASN A 430 -18.34 -17.23 -26.88
C ASN A 430 -18.87 -15.86 -26.44
N GLY A 431 -18.05 -14.84 -26.59
CA GLY A 431 -18.46 -13.48 -26.32
C GLY A 431 -17.38 -12.45 -26.62
N TYR A 432 -17.75 -11.21 -26.36
CA TYR A 432 -16.84 -10.08 -26.47
C TYR A 432 -17.16 -9.00 -25.47
N ASP A 433 -16.14 -8.21 -25.12
CA ASP A 433 -16.27 -7.05 -24.27
C ASP A 433 -15.56 -5.86 -24.93
N LEU A 434 -16.18 -4.71 -24.86
CA LEU A 434 -15.62 -3.44 -25.33
C LEU A 434 -15.74 -2.40 -24.22
N GLN A 435 -14.68 -1.64 -23.99
CA GLN A 435 -14.67 -0.57 -23.03
C GLN A 435 -13.94 0.64 -23.56
N VAL A 436 -14.51 1.81 -23.34
CA VAL A 436 -13.93 3.10 -23.67
C VAL A 436 -13.86 3.92 -22.37
N ILE A 437 -12.68 4.38 -22.02
CA ILE A 437 -12.45 5.21 -20.85
C ILE A 437 -11.89 6.54 -21.33
N HIS A 438 -12.60 7.60 -21.02
CA HIS A 438 -12.16 8.97 -21.28
C HIS A 438 -12.02 9.74 -19.97
N ASN A 439 -10.80 10.15 -19.66
CA ASN A 439 -10.49 11.00 -18.51
C ASN A 439 -10.33 12.44 -18.96
N HIS A 440 -10.93 13.36 -18.24
CA HIS A 440 -10.79 14.80 -18.46
C HIS A 440 -10.51 15.50 -17.12
N ASP A 441 -10.09 16.76 -17.16
CA ASP A 441 -9.64 17.51 -15.96
C ASP A 441 -10.66 17.57 -14.83
N TYR A 442 -11.93 17.39 -15.16
CA TYR A 442 -13.04 17.48 -14.23
C TYR A 442 -13.68 16.12 -13.91
N GLY A 443 -13.16 15.00 -14.44
CA GLY A 443 -13.73 13.69 -14.16
C GLY A 443 -13.47 12.63 -15.21
N SER A 444 -14.37 11.65 -15.31
CA SER A 444 -14.22 10.53 -16.23
C SER A 444 -15.55 10.11 -16.85
N LEU A 445 -15.45 9.55 -18.04
CA LEU A 445 -16.53 8.87 -18.76
C LEU A 445 -16.07 7.46 -19.08
N VAL A 446 -16.88 6.47 -18.71
CA VAL A 446 -16.63 5.05 -19.00
C VAL A 446 -17.85 4.49 -19.74
N LEU A 447 -17.64 4.03 -20.96
CA LEU A 447 -18.62 3.29 -21.73
C LEU A 447 -18.16 1.84 -21.83
N SER A 448 -19.00 0.89 -21.45
CA SER A 448 -18.74 -0.54 -21.60
C SER A 448 -19.87 -1.24 -22.30
N HIS A 449 -19.55 -2.22 -23.11
CA HIS A 449 -20.50 -3.15 -23.73
C HIS A 449 -19.93 -4.55 -23.69
N SER A 450 -20.68 -5.50 -23.16
CA SER A 450 -20.35 -6.92 -23.16
C SER A 450 -21.48 -7.73 -23.76
N SER A 451 -21.15 -8.77 -24.49
CA SER A 451 -22.12 -9.73 -25.02
C SER A 451 -21.55 -11.13 -24.90
N SER A 452 -22.30 -12.03 -24.31
CA SER A 452 -21.90 -13.42 -24.16
C SER A 452 -23.06 -14.35 -24.53
N ARG A 453 -22.71 -15.43 -25.21
CA ARG A 453 -23.62 -16.50 -25.58
C ARG A 453 -23.18 -17.79 -24.91
N THR A 454 -24.04 -18.34 -24.07
CA THR A 454 -23.83 -19.62 -23.39
C THR A 454 -24.51 -20.74 -24.16
N LEU A 455 -23.76 -21.79 -24.43
CA LEU A 455 -24.34 -23.02 -24.98
C LEU A 455 -24.75 -23.96 -23.82
N PRO A 456 -25.79 -24.75 -23.98
CA PRO A 456 -26.21 -25.69 -22.93
C PRO A 456 -25.12 -26.75 -22.76
N SER A 457 -24.60 -26.89 -21.54
CA SER A 457 -23.65 -27.95 -21.20
C SER A 457 -24.40 -29.19 -20.74
N SER A 458 -24.09 -30.32 -21.33
CA SER A 458 -24.68 -31.62 -20.96
C SER A 458 -24.06 -32.23 -19.69
N THR A 459 -23.05 -31.61 -19.11
CA THR A 459 -22.23 -32.18 -18.02
C THR A 459 -22.69 -31.79 -16.63
N VAL A 460 -23.60 -30.85 -16.45
CA VAL A 460 -24.10 -30.48 -15.10
C VAL A 460 -25.33 -31.34 -14.78
N ARG A 461 -25.14 -32.36 -13.96
CA ARG A 461 -26.24 -33.17 -13.39
C ARG A 461 -27.23 -32.26 -12.64
N GLY A 462 -28.39 -32.04 -13.24
CA GLY A 462 -29.54 -31.50 -12.54
C GLY A 462 -30.00 -30.09 -12.86
N SER A 463 -29.27 -29.28 -13.61
CA SER A 463 -29.75 -28.02 -14.14
C SER A 463 -29.72 -28.05 -15.67
N LEU A 464 -30.90 -27.98 -16.28
CA LEU A 464 -31.03 -27.70 -17.70
C LEU A 464 -30.52 -26.28 -17.93
N SER A 465 -29.21 -26.13 -18.16
CA SER A 465 -28.64 -24.88 -18.59
C SER A 465 -29.24 -24.54 -19.95
N ARG A 466 -30.17 -23.59 -19.94
CA ARG A 466 -30.75 -23.04 -21.18
C ARG A 466 -29.67 -22.24 -21.88
N GLN A 467 -29.64 -22.31 -23.21
CA GLN A 467 -28.91 -21.31 -24.00
C GLN A 467 -29.33 -19.92 -23.52
N GLN A 468 -28.35 -19.13 -23.08
CA GLN A 468 -28.58 -17.79 -22.56
C GLN A 468 -27.71 -16.80 -23.30
N ASP A 469 -28.36 -15.86 -23.98
CA ASP A 469 -27.69 -14.71 -24.58
C ASP A 469 -27.80 -13.55 -23.59
N ILE A 470 -26.67 -13.07 -23.10
CA ILE A 470 -26.61 -11.94 -22.16
C ILE A 470 -25.86 -10.81 -22.85
N ALA A 471 -26.47 -9.63 -22.89
CA ALA A 471 -25.76 -8.43 -23.31
C ALA A 471 -25.96 -7.33 -22.28
N GLN A 472 -24.89 -6.63 -21.98
CA GLN A 472 -24.89 -5.52 -21.03
C GLN A 472 -24.17 -4.33 -21.63
N THR A 473 -24.82 -3.17 -21.57
CA THR A 473 -24.21 -1.88 -21.95
C THR A 473 -24.29 -0.96 -20.76
N SER A 474 -23.22 -0.32 -20.39
CA SER A 474 -23.22 0.68 -19.34
C SER A 474 -22.43 1.94 -19.72
N LEU A 475 -22.94 3.07 -19.31
CA LEU A 475 -22.30 4.37 -19.38
C LEU A 475 -22.22 4.94 -17.97
N SER A 476 -21.01 5.25 -17.52
CA SER A 476 -20.78 5.91 -16.24
C SER A 476 -20.06 7.23 -16.50
N VAL A 477 -20.59 8.31 -15.96
CA VAL A 477 -20.00 9.66 -16.05
C VAL A 477 -19.83 10.19 -14.64
N SER A 478 -18.64 10.63 -14.31
CA SER A 478 -18.34 11.38 -13.10
C SER A 478 -17.79 12.74 -13.51
N HIS A 479 -18.41 13.80 -13.02
CA HIS A 479 -18.02 15.17 -13.39
C HIS A 479 -18.00 16.08 -12.17
N ARG A 480 -16.87 16.73 -11.93
CA ARG A 480 -16.71 17.76 -10.91
C ARG A 480 -17.28 19.07 -11.44
N VAL A 481 -18.50 19.39 -11.00
CA VAL A 481 -19.23 20.60 -11.43
C VAL A 481 -18.62 21.87 -10.83
N SER A 482 -18.07 21.76 -9.61
CA SER A 482 -17.36 22.84 -8.95
C SER A 482 -16.28 22.25 -8.03
N GLN A 483 -15.47 23.11 -7.40
CA GLN A 483 -14.49 22.66 -6.40
C GLN A 483 -15.13 21.89 -5.22
N ARG A 484 -16.43 22.10 -4.98
CA ARG A 484 -17.18 21.53 -3.86
C ARG A 484 -18.29 20.58 -4.29
N SER A 485 -18.47 20.30 -5.56
CA SER A 485 -19.56 19.45 -6.03
C SER A 485 -19.17 18.55 -7.18
N THR A 486 -19.68 17.32 -7.13
CA THR A 486 -19.50 16.28 -8.14
C THR A 486 -20.85 15.70 -8.53
N ALA A 487 -21.10 15.60 -9.82
CA ALA A 487 -22.25 14.92 -10.38
C ALA A 487 -21.82 13.55 -10.94
N THR A 488 -22.68 12.55 -10.77
CA THR A 488 -22.48 11.21 -11.33
C THR A 488 -23.73 10.79 -12.10
N LEU A 489 -23.54 10.18 -13.26
CA LEU A 489 -24.59 9.56 -14.05
C LEU A 489 -24.15 8.14 -14.36
N ARG A 490 -25.03 7.17 -14.13
CA ARG A 490 -24.87 5.80 -14.62
C ARG A 490 -26.10 5.39 -15.40
N LEU A 491 -25.89 4.91 -16.61
CA LEU A 491 -26.90 4.25 -17.42
C LEU A 491 -26.44 2.82 -17.62
N ALA A 492 -27.31 1.86 -17.36
CA ALA A 492 -27.00 0.45 -17.58
C ALA A 492 -28.21 -0.21 -18.28
N HIS A 493 -27.95 -0.87 -19.37
CA HIS A 493 -28.96 -1.69 -20.07
C HIS A 493 -28.47 -3.12 -20.10
N SER A 494 -29.29 -4.03 -19.62
CA SER A 494 -29.01 -5.47 -19.64
C SER A 494 -30.14 -6.21 -20.38
N SER A 495 -29.74 -7.23 -21.13
CA SER A 495 -30.63 -8.25 -21.67
C SER A 495 -30.22 -9.61 -21.10
N GLY A 496 -31.18 -10.48 -20.80
CA GLY A 496 -30.94 -11.77 -20.16
C GLY A 496 -31.80 -11.93 -18.89
N ALA A 497 -31.21 -12.34 -17.78
CA ALA A 497 -31.94 -12.62 -16.54
C ALA A 497 -32.58 -11.37 -15.89
N ALA A 498 -31.99 -10.20 -16.06
CA ALA A 498 -32.56 -8.92 -15.57
C ALA A 498 -32.63 -7.93 -16.74
N ASN A 499 -33.71 -7.97 -17.50
CA ASN A 499 -33.89 -7.14 -18.68
C ASN A 499 -34.29 -5.72 -18.33
N GLY A 500 -33.66 -4.76 -18.92
CA GLY A 500 -34.10 -3.38 -18.88
C GLY A 500 -33.01 -2.33 -18.75
N LEU A 501 -33.47 -1.08 -18.81
CA LEU A 501 -32.61 0.08 -18.64
C LEU A 501 -32.64 0.51 -17.17
N GLY A 502 -31.45 0.66 -16.56
CA GLY A 502 -31.23 1.28 -15.27
C GLY A 502 -30.63 2.68 -15.45
N VAL A 503 -31.08 3.63 -14.64
CA VAL A 503 -30.59 5.01 -14.60
C VAL A 503 -30.29 5.37 -13.15
N ASP A 504 -29.10 5.86 -12.89
CA ASP A 504 -28.66 6.37 -11.61
C ASP A 504 -28.08 7.78 -11.80
N LEU A 505 -28.57 8.72 -11.02
CA LEU A 505 -28.09 10.08 -10.94
C LEU A 505 -27.65 10.37 -9.51
N GLY A 506 -26.47 10.91 -9.35
CA GLY A 506 -25.93 11.31 -8.06
C GLY A 506 -25.37 12.73 -8.11
N TRP A 507 -25.55 13.44 -7.02
CA TRP A 507 -24.90 14.74 -6.81
C TRP A 507 -24.38 14.82 -5.39
N ALA A 508 -23.08 15.03 -5.23
CA ALA A 508 -22.43 15.26 -3.96
C ALA A 508 -22.00 16.75 -3.88
N PHE A 509 -22.22 17.33 -2.70
CA PHE A 509 -21.84 18.70 -2.41
C PHE A 509 -21.15 18.78 -1.05
N TYR A 510 -20.00 19.44 -0.98
CA TYR A 510 -19.24 19.70 0.24
C TYR A 510 -19.41 21.14 0.66
N GLY A 511 -19.81 21.37 1.90
CA GLY A 511 -20.02 22.70 2.43
C GLY A 511 -19.92 22.73 3.94
N LYS A 512 -20.22 23.87 4.53
CA LYS A 512 -20.35 23.99 5.99
C LYS A 512 -21.81 24.03 6.39
N LEU A 513 -22.13 23.32 7.46
CA LEU A 513 -23.43 23.36 8.12
C LEU A 513 -23.18 23.54 9.62
N LEU A 514 -23.81 24.53 10.22
CA LEU A 514 -23.64 24.90 11.64
C LEU A 514 -22.17 25.08 12.07
N GLY A 515 -21.33 25.58 11.15
CA GLY A 515 -19.91 25.78 11.39
C GLY A 515 -19.02 24.57 11.14
N SER A 516 -19.60 23.38 10.97
CA SER A 516 -18.89 22.11 10.74
C SER A 516 -18.90 21.70 9.27
N ASP A 517 -17.90 20.95 8.85
CA ASP A 517 -17.82 20.41 7.50
C ASP A 517 -18.92 19.38 7.27
N ALA A 518 -19.68 19.57 6.22
CA ALA A 518 -20.82 18.77 5.84
C ALA A 518 -20.75 18.30 4.39
N ASN A 519 -21.11 17.05 4.17
CA ASN A 519 -21.26 16.45 2.85
C ASN A 519 -22.73 16.11 2.62
N TRP A 520 -23.29 16.70 1.58
CA TRP A 520 -24.62 16.43 1.09
C TRP A 520 -24.57 15.54 -0.13
N ARG A 521 -25.46 14.56 -0.20
CA ARG A 521 -25.56 13.72 -1.38
C ARG A 521 -27.03 13.49 -1.71
N VAL A 522 -27.36 13.72 -2.97
CA VAL A 522 -28.68 13.40 -3.56
C VAL A 522 -28.46 12.28 -4.55
N SER A 523 -29.28 11.25 -4.51
CA SER A 523 -29.30 10.21 -5.53
C SER A 523 -30.71 9.93 -6.01
N LEU A 524 -30.85 9.72 -7.31
CA LEU A 524 -32.09 9.33 -8.00
C LEU A 524 -31.76 8.05 -8.77
N PHE A 525 -32.63 7.06 -8.68
CA PHE A 525 -32.42 5.83 -9.44
C PHE A 525 -33.72 5.25 -9.98
N ASP A 526 -33.62 4.62 -11.14
CA ASP A 526 -34.66 3.79 -11.74
C ASP A 526 -33.98 2.57 -12.36
N ARG A 527 -34.12 1.41 -11.77
CA ARG A 527 -33.42 0.18 -12.13
C ARG A 527 -34.44 -0.95 -12.42
N PRO A 528 -34.07 -1.94 -13.26
CA PRO A 528 -34.83 -3.17 -13.34
C PRO A 528 -34.98 -3.82 -11.97
N GLY A 529 -36.13 -4.36 -11.66
CA GLY A 529 -36.33 -5.17 -10.44
C GLY A 529 -35.56 -6.48 -10.52
N SER A 530 -35.20 -7.05 -9.38
CA SER A 530 -34.57 -8.37 -9.33
C SER A 530 -35.67 -9.46 -9.38
N LEU A 531 -35.28 -10.67 -9.78
CA LEU A 531 -36.14 -11.84 -9.76
C LEU A 531 -36.63 -12.22 -8.36
N SER A 532 -35.91 -11.81 -7.33
CA SER A 532 -36.25 -12.00 -5.92
C SER A 532 -37.28 -10.99 -5.41
N THR A 533 -37.44 -9.86 -6.09
CA THR A 533 -38.46 -8.86 -5.81
C THR A 533 -39.52 -8.95 -6.87
N ASN A 534 -40.78 -9.20 -6.48
CA ASN A 534 -41.96 -9.31 -7.41
C ASN A 534 -42.26 -7.98 -8.15
N THR A 535 -41.28 -7.12 -8.32
CA THR A 535 -41.40 -5.78 -8.88
C THR A 535 -40.65 -5.67 -10.21
N ALA A 536 -41.30 -5.14 -11.22
CA ALA A 536 -40.71 -4.90 -12.53
C ALA A 536 -39.64 -3.78 -12.51
N ARG A 537 -39.73 -2.85 -11.57
CA ARG A 537 -38.83 -1.68 -11.48
C ARG A 537 -38.58 -1.31 -10.01
N ASN A 538 -37.33 -0.96 -9.73
CA ASN A 538 -36.95 -0.34 -8.48
C ASN A 538 -36.59 1.14 -8.72
N ARG A 539 -37.40 2.05 -8.16
CA ARG A 539 -37.23 3.50 -8.34
C ARG A 539 -37.11 4.16 -6.99
N GLY A 540 -36.21 5.13 -6.92
CA GLY A 540 -36.03 5.80 -5.64
C GLY A 540 -35.33 7.14 -5.75
N VAL A 541 -35.41 7.86 -4.64
CA VAL A 541 -34.68 9.08 -4.35
C VAL A 541 -34.12 8.98 -2.95
N SER A 542 -32.91 9.38 -2.74
CA SER A 542 -32.32 9.54 -1.41
C SER A 542 -31.56 10.85 -1.28
N LEU A 543 -31.66 11.44 -0.10
CA LEU A 543 -30.87 12.58 0.35
C LEU A 543 -30.11 12.13 1.58
N SER A 544 -28.81 12.25 1.56
CA SER A 544 -27.96 11.98 2.72
C SER A 544 -27.14 13.20 3.08
N LEU A 545 -26.98 13.39 4.38
CA LEU A 545 -26.12 14.40 5.01
C LEU A 545 -25.16 13.67 5.93
N SER A 546 -23.88 14.00 5.85
CA SER A 546 -22.86 13.57 6.80
C SER A 546 -22.07 14.79 7.25
N MET A 547 -21.91 14.99 8.57
CA MET A 547 -21.19 16.13 9.11
C MET A 547 -20.41 15.73 10.36
N SER A 548 -19.32 16.46 10.64
CA SER A 548 -18.61 16.37 11.91
C SER A 548 -19.32 17.19 12.99
N MET A 549 -19.30 16.71 14.23
CA MET A 549 -19.98 17.36 15.37
C MET A 549 -19.08 18.28 16.19
N GLY A 550 -17.91 18.65 15.63
CA GLY A 550 -16.97 19.56 16.30
C GLY A 550 -16.03 18.93 17.34
N GLY A 551 -16.30 17.72 17.81
CA GLY A 551 -15.36 16.93 18.60
C GLY A 551 -14.48 16.04 17.71
N PRO A 552 -13.28 15.66 18.15
CA PRO A 552 -12.43 14.77 17.39
C PRO A 552 -13.16 13.44 17.16
N GLY A 553 -13.24 13.03 15.88
CA GLY A 553 -13.83 11.75 15.46
C GLY A 553 -15.36 11.64 15.60
N GLN A 554 -16.06 12.70 16.01
CA GLN A 554 -17.54 12.69 16.12
C GLN A 554 -18.18 13.01 14.79
N ARG A 555 -19.00 12.08 14.29
CA ARG A 555 -19.71 12.21 13.02
C ARG A 555 -21.17 11.85 13.18
N ILE A 556 -22.04 12.61 12.54
CA ILE A 556 -23.45 12.31 12.42
C ILE A 556 -23.82 12.19 10.94
N GLY A 557 -24.63 11.19 10.63
CA GLY A 557 -25.18 10.97 9.31
C GLY A 557 -26.69 10.93 9.38
N ALA A 558 -27.38 11.50 8.41
CA ALA A 558 -28.81 11.36 8.24
C ALA A 558 -29.13 11.04 6.79
N THR A 559 -30.01 10.07 6.56
CA THR A 559 -30.49 9.74 5.22
C THR A 559 -32.00 9.73 5.20
N LEU A 560 -32.56 10.34 4.19
CA LEU A 560 -34.00 10.32 3.92
C LEU A 560 -34.19 9.85 2.48
N GLY A 561 -35.12 8.94 2.27
CA GLY A 561 -35.36 8.37 0.95
C GLY A 561 -36.77 7.87 0.71
N SER A 562 -37.00 7.58 -0.55
CA SER A 562 -38.21 6.86 -0.96
C SER A 562 -37.82 5.93 -2.09
N ARG A 563 -38.24 4.67 -2.00
CA ARG A 563 -37.94 3.63 -3.00
C ARG A 563 -39.18 2.74 -3.28
N THR A 564 -39.03 1.86 -4.25
CA THR A 564 -40.03 0.79 -4.47
C THR A 564 -39.76 -0.33 -3.46
N ALA A 565 -40.79 -0.66 -2.68
CA ALA A 565 -40.75 -1.77 -1.73
C ALA A 565 -40.88 -3.13 -2.45
N ARG A 566 -40.64 -4.23 -1.73
CA ARG A 566 -40.78 -5.62 -2.26
C ARG A 566 -42.17 -5.93 -2.82
N ASP A 567 -43.21 -5.33 -2.26
CA ASP A 567 -44.61 -5.48 -2.70
C ASP A 567 -44.96 -4.56 -3.88
N GLY A 568 -44.01 -3.80 -4.42
CA GLY A 568 -44.23 -2.87 -5.53
C GLY A 568 -44.74 -1.50 -5.11
N ARG A 569 -45.07 -1.29 -3.83
CA ARG A 569 -45.56 -0.02 -3.29
C ARG A 569 -44.38 0.95 -3.07
N ARG A 570 -44.72 2.21 -2.85
CA ARG A 570 -43.72 3.21 -2.53
C ARG A 570 -43.41 3.19 -1.04
N GLU A 571 -42.18 2.94 -0.71
CA GLU A 571 -41.67 2.95 0.64
C GLU A 571 -40.91 4.26 0.93
N ARG A 572 -41.08 4.79 2.13
CA ARG A 572 -40.30 5.88 2.66
C ARG A 572 -39.32 5.30 3.67
N ASN A 573 -38.09 5.71 3.59
CA ASN A 573 -37.04 5.27 4.50
C ASN A 573 -36.24 6.45 5.04
N GLY A 574 -35.75 6.29 6.24
CA GLY A 574 -34.84 7.27 6.86
C GLY A 574 -33.89 6.55 7.77
N SER A 575 -32.72 7.13 7.94
CA SER A 575 -31.73 6.64 8.90
C SER A 575 -31.01 7.80 9.58
N LEU A 576 -30.63 7.56 10.83
CA LEU A 576 -29.77 8.44 11.62
C LEU A 576 -28.61 7.60 12.13
N THR A 577 -27.40 8.02 11.82
CA THR A 577 -26.16 7.36 12.21
C THR A 577 -25.35 8.30 13.07
N TYR A 578 -24.80 7.79 14.16
CA TYR A 578 -23.81 8.48 14.98
C TYR A 578 -22.58 7.61 15.06
N GLN A 579 -21.40 8.19 14.86
CA GLN A 579 -20.10 7.54 14.99
C GLN A 579 -19.18 8.40 15.83
N GLN A 580 -18.41 7.76 16.70
CA GLN A 580 -17.43 8.42 17.55
C GLN A 580 -16.16 7.58 17.59
N ASP A 581 -15.03 8.25 17.40
CA ASP A 581 -13.73 7.68 17.69
C ASP A 581 -13.54 7.67 19.21
N VAL A 582 -13.09 6.53 19.73
CA VAL A 582 -12.91 6.29 21.18
C VAL A 582 -11.56 5.61 21.41
N GLU A 583 -11.04 5.78 22.60
CA GLU A 583 -9.82 5.10 23.08
C GLU A 583 -10.15 4.19 24.26
N LEU A 584 -10.96 3.15 24.00
CA LEU A 584 -11.37 2.17 25.00
C LEU A 584 -10.59 0.87 24.81
N GLY A 585 -9.36 0.82 25.33
CA GLY A 585 -8.49 -0.33 25.13
C GLY A 585 -8.18 -0.58 23.66
N ALA A 586 -8.70 -1.69 23.11
CA ALA A 586 -8.54 -2.02 21.69
C ALA A 586 -9.59 -1.34 20.79
N VAL A 587 -10.70 -0.85 21.33
CA VAL A 587 -11.77 -0.23 20.55
C VAL A 587 -11.37 1.17 20.13
N ARG A 588 -11.45 1.46 18.84
CA ARG A 588 -11.04 2.74 18.23
C ARG A 588 -12.21 3.57 17.76
N SER A 589 -13.32 2.92 17.38
CA SER A 589 -14.50 3.61 16.90
C SER A 589 -15.75 2.83 17.28
N LEU A 590 -16.80 3.54 17.67
CA LEU A 590 -18.13 3.01 17.93
C LEU A 590 -19.12 3.77 17.07
N GLY A 591 -20.06 3.04 16.47
CA GLY A 591 -21.13 3.62 15.68
C GLY A 591 -22.49 2.99 16.01
N GLY A 592 -23.52 3.79 15.88
CA GLY A 592 -24.90 3.34 16.01
C GLY A 592 -25.76 3.96 14.92
N THR A 593 -26.68 3.17 14.38
CA THR A 593 -27.62 3.60 13.34
C THR A 593 -29.03 3.18 13.72
N VAL A 594 -29.95 4.08 13.55
CA VAL A 594 -31.39 3.82 13.64
C VAL A 594 -31.98 4.02 12.26
N ASN A 595 -32.68 3.01 11.76
CA ASN A 595 -33.35 3.01 10.45
C ASN A 595 -34.85 2.98 10.65
N PHE A 596 -35.57 3.69 9.80
CA PHE A 596 -37.05 3.71 9.77
C PHE A 596 -37.50 3.45 8.34
N ASP A 597 -38.42 2.52 8.17
CA ASP A 597 -39.08 2.30 6.92
C ASP A 597 -40.54 1.85 7.12
N SER A 598 -41.23 1.50 6.04
CA SER A 598 -42.65 1.05 6.11
C SER A 598 -42.82 -0.32 6.77
N TYR A 599 -41.73 -1.06 6.97
CA TYR A 599 -41.78 -2.38 7.63
C TYR A 599 -41.47 -2.26 9.13
N GLY A 600 -40.81 -1.21 9.55
CA GLY A 600 -40.51 -1.02 10.97
C GLY A 600 -39.27 -0.19 11.25
N THR A 601 -38.71 -0.39 12.45
CA THR A 601 -37.51 0.26 12.93
C THR A 601 -36.38 -0.76 13.01
N GLY A 602 -35.24 -0.43 12.42
CA GLY A 602 -34.01 -1.20 12.55
C GLY A 602 -33.00 -0.48 13.43
N LEU A 603 -32.24 -1.23 14.19
CA LEU A 603 -31.14 -0.76 14.99
C LEU A 603 -29.87 -1.49 14.53
N ALA A 604 -28.79 -0.75 14.30
CA ALA A 604 -27.49 -1.34 14.00
C ALA A 604 -26.42 -0.68 14.86
N GLY A 605 -25.47 -1.47 15.32
CA GLY A 605 -24.26 -1.02 16.02
C GLY A 605 -23.03 -1.59 15.38
N ASN A 606 -21.96 -0.83 15.35
CA ASN A 606 -20.67 -1.30 14.88
C ASN A 606 -19.55 -0.80 15.77
N ALA A 607 -18.50 -1.59 15.89
CA ALA A 607 -17.29 -1.28 16.62
C ALA A 607 -16.07 -1.63 15.77
N GLN A 608 -15.12 -0.73 15.68
CA GLN A 608 -13.80 -0.99 15.09
C GLN A 608 -12.79 -1.12 16.21
N PHE A 609 -11.93 -2.11 16.11
CA PHE A 609 -10.90 -2.34 17.09
C PHE A 609 -9.56 -2.60 16.43
N TYR A 610 -8.54 -2.12 17.10
CA TYR A 610 -7.17 -2.26 16.68
C TYR A 610 -6.27 -2.37 17.92
N ASN A 611 -5.44 -3.38 17.95
CA ASN A 611 -4.34 -3.50 18.90
C ASN A 611 -3.09 -4.03 18.20
N GLN A 612 -2.02 -4.21 18.95
CA GLN A 612 -0.76 -4.68 18.38
C GLN A 612 -0.82 -6.11 17.80
N TYR A 613 -1.87 -6.91 18.10
CA TYR A 613 -1.97 -8.31 17.70
C TYR A 613 -3.01 -8.56 16.62
N LEU A 614 -4.07 -7.77 16.60
CA LEU A 614 -5.19 -7.95 15.69
C LEU A 614 -5.91 -6.64 15.38
N ASN A 615 -6.53 -6.62 14.22
CA ASN A 615 -7.36 -5.55 13.70
C ASN A 615 -8.69 -6.15 13.25
N GLY A 616 -9.77 -5.42 13.36
CA GLY A 616 -11.05 -5.87 12.88
C GLY A 616 -12.20 -4.95 13.17
N ASP A 617 -13.36 -5.43 12.81
CA ASP A 617 -14.63 -4.79 13.08
C ASP A 617 -15.67 -5.82 13.51
N ALA A 618 -16.60 -5.39 14.32
CA ALA A 618 -17.80 -6.13 14.69
C ALA A 618 -19.01 -5.26 14.44
N TYR A 619 -20.08 -5.89 14.00
CA TYR A 619 -21.37 -5.23 13.84
C TYR A 619 -22.51 -6.13 14.30
N ALA A 620 -23.59 -5.52 14.74
CA ALA A 620 -24.83 -6.20 15.05
C ALA A 620 -26.01 -5.35 14.60
N GLN A 621 -27.05 -6.00 14.10
CA GLN A 621 -28.28 -5.33 13.68
C GLN A 621 -29.50 -6.14 14.02
N THR A 622 -30.60 -5.45 14.28
CA THR A 622 -31.91 -6.05 14.52
C THR A 622 -32.98 -5.19 13.89
N SER A 623 -34.11 -5.80 13.53
CA SER A 623 -35.25 -5.10 12.95
C SER A 623 -36.53 -5.50 13.66
N SER A 624 -37.39 -4.52 13.90
CA SER A 624 -38.75 -4.80 14.47
C SER A 624 -39.67 -5.54 13.53
N TYR A 625 -39.30 -5.68 12.25
CA TYR A 625 -40.04 -6.38 11.24
C TYR A 625 -40.09 -7.90 11.45
N ASN A 626 -38.94 -8.49 11.72
CA ASN A 626 -38.78 -9.92 11.95
C ASN A 626 -38.30 -10.26 13.37
N GLY A 627 -37.76 -9.27 14.10
CA GLY A 627 -37.18 -9.46 15.42
C GLY A 627 -35.83 -10.17 15.40
N ASP A 628 -35.32 -10.52 14.20
CA ASP A 628 -34.07 -11.27 14.03
C ASP A 628 -32.89 -10.41 14.41
N LEU A 629 -31.94 -11.00 15.12
CA LEU A 629 -30.63 -10.42 15.39
C LEU A 629 -29.60 -11.01 14.41
N SER A 630 -28.94 -10.16 13.67
CA SER A 630 -27.81 -10.56 12.84
C SER A 630 -26.58 -9.74 13.17
N GLY A 631 -25.43 -10.31 12.97
CA GLY A 631 -24.17 -9.62 13.24
C GLY A 631 -23.01 -10.30 12.57
N GLY A 632 -21.86 -9.65 12.60
CA GLY A 632 -20.64 -10.19 12.02
C GLY A 632 -19.40 -9.70 12.73
N LEU A 633 -18.34 -10.43 12.46
CA LEU A 633 -16.99 -10.19 13.00
C LEU A 633 -15.98 -10.42 11.92
N ASN A 634 -15.18 -9.41 11.62
CA ASN A 634 -14.04 -9.49 10.71
C ASN A 634 -12.76 -9.29 11.51
N LEU A 635 -11.85 -10.23 11.45
CA LEU A 635 -10.57 -10.20 12.14
C LEU A 635 -9.43 -10.43 11.16
N GLN A 636 -8.36 -9.68 11.36
CA GLN A 636 -7.13 -9.82 10.59
C GLN A 636 -5.94 -9.77 11.55
N SER A 637 -4.94 -10.61 11.29
CA SER A 637 -3.68 -10.59 12.03
C SER A 637 -2.55 -11.15 11.18
N THR A 638 -1.33 -10.73 11.50
CA THR A 638 -0.11 -11.25 10.91
C THR A 638 0.78 -11.81 12.00
N LEU A 639 1.29 -13.01 11.79
CA LEU A 639 2.35 -13.61 12.57
C LEU A 639 3.62 -13.62 11.72
N ALA A 640 4.71 -13.06 12.25
CA ALA A 640 6.02 -13.06 11.63
C ALA A 640 7.00 -13.93 12.41
N LEU A 641 7.80 -14.73 11.70
CA LEU A 641 8.88 -15.55 12.24
C LEU A 641 10.17 -15.23 11.48
N GLY A 642 11.18 -14.72 12.16
CA GLY A 642 12.49 -14.39 11.60
C GLY A 642 13.59 -14.60 12.64
N ALA A 643 14.74 -15.14 12.24
CA ALA A 643 15.88 -15.43 13.14
C ALA A 643 15.48 -16.18 14.43
N GLY A 644 14.50 -17.10 14.35
CA GLY A 644 13.99 -17.83 15.51
C GLY A 644 13.13 -17.00 16.49
N LYS A 645 12.77 -15.76 16.11
CA LYS A 645 11.92 -14.86 16.91
C LYS A 645 10.53 -14.75 16.29
N LEU A 646 9.52 -14.73 17.16
CA LEU A 646 8.11 -14.56 16.79
C LEU A 646 7.63 -13.16 17.18
N ALA A 647 6.84 -12.56 16.30
CA ALA A 647 6.13 -11.31 16.56
C ALA A 647 4.74 -11.32 15.91
N PHE A 648 3.81 -10.56 16.48
CA PHE A 648 2.45 -10.42 15.97
C PHE A 648 2.22 -8.98 15.53
N SER A 649 1.35 -8.80 14.53
CA SER A 649 0.86 -7.49 14.11
C SER A 649 -0.64 -7.54 13.90
N GLY A 650 -1.32 -6.50 14.39
CA GLY A 650 -2.73 -6.25 14.06
C GLY A 650 -2.90 -5.70 12.66
N GLN A 651 -1.83 -5.38 11.95
CA GLN A 651 -1.92 -4.93 10.57
C GLN A 651 -1.97 -6.14 9.64
N TYR A 652 -2.96 -6.16 8.75
CA TYR A 652 -2.91 -7.05 7.60
C TYR A 652 -1.91 -6.47 6.61
N LEU A 653 -0.82 -7.21 6.39
CA LEU A 653 0.29 -6.76 5.57
C LEU A 653 0.12 -7.32 4.16
N PRO A 654 -0.40 -6.54 3.21
CA PRO A 654 -0.40 -6.96 1.80
C PRO A 654 1.01 -6.98 1.22
N GLN A 655 1.98 -6.50 1.98
CA GLN A 655 3.38 -6.43 1.60
C GLN A 655 4.04 -7.75 1.92
N ASP A 656 4.90 -8.14 1.03
CA ASP A 656 5.33 -9.52 0.96
C ASP A 656 6.56 -9.81 1.84
N ALA A 657 7.01 -8.89 2.70
CA ALA A 657 8.14 -9.06 3.64
C ALA A 657 7.90 -8.29 4.94
N GLY A 658 8.68 -8.57 5.97
CA GLY A 658 8.51 -7.95 7.28
C GLY A 658 9.82 -7.78 8.07
N LEU A 659 9.83 -6.78 8.94
CA LEU A 659 10.88 -6.60 9.95
C LEU A 659 10.29 -6.85 11.33
N ILE A 660 10.91 -7.73 12.10
CA ILE A 660 10.65 -7.84 13.54
C ILE A 660 11.59 -6.87 14.23
N VAL A 661 11.04 -5.80 14.80
CA VAL A 661 11.78 -4.80 15.56
C VAL A 661 11.49 -4.98 17.04
N ASP A 662 12.50 -5.34 17.80
CA ASP A 662 12.44 -5.54 19.24
C ASP A 662 12.91 -4.26 19.95
N VAL A 663 11.98 -3.52 20.50
CA VAL A 663 12.23 -2.23 21.16
C VAL A 663 12.58 -2.46 22.62
N GLU A 664 13.84 -2.26 22.95
CA GLU A 664 14.37 -2.30 24.31
C GLU A 664 14.42 -0.87 24.88
N THR A 665 13.76 -0.62 25.99
CA THR A 665 13.70 0.71 26.60
C THR A 665 13.44 0.62 28.10
N ASP A 666 13.89 1.63 28.83
CA ASP A 666 13.58 1.90 30.22
C ASP A 666 12.38 2.87 30.40
N LEU A 667 11.76 3.30 29.29
CA LEU A 667 10.60 4.18 29.28
C LEU A 667 9.30 3.35 29.19
N PRO A 668 8.43 3.35 30.21
CA PRO A 668 7.30 2.41 30.30
C PRO A 668 6.21 2.65 29.26
N ASP A 669 5.95 3.89 28.92
CA ASP A 669 4.86 4.29 28.00
C ASP A 669 5.38 4.79 26.65
N LEU A 670 6.54 4.27 26.23
CA LEU A 670 7.15 4.65 24.97
C LEU A 670 6.27 4.22 23.78
N ALA A 671 6.02 5.15 22.89
CA ALA A 671 5.48 4.90 21.56
C ALA A 671 6.42 5.49 20.51
N LEU A 672 6.86 4.67 19.57
CA LEU A 672 7.66 5.10 18.44
C LEU A 672 6.85 4.99 17.16
N ARG A 673 7.21 5.78 16.18
CA ARG A 673 6.76 5.67 14.80
C ARG A 673 7.93 5.19 13.94
N GLY A 674 7.70 4.12 13.20
CA GLY A 674 8.63 3.66 12.18
C GLY A 674 8.05 3.99 10.82
N ASP A 675 8.73 4.85 10.07
CA ASP A 675 8.32 5.31 8.75
C ASP A 675 9.22 4.66 7.69
N ASP A 676 8.64 3.87 6.82
CA ASP A 676 9.32 3.33 5.65
C ASP A 676 9.41 4.40 4.56
N ALA A 677 10.52 4.45 3.86
CA ALA A 677 10.76 5.36 2.74
C ALA A 677 9.69 5.26 1.63
N LEU A 678 8.98 4.14 1.57
CA LEU A 678 7.88 3.90 0.61
C LEU A 678 6.50 4.37 1.12
N GLY A 679 6.47 5.10 2.25
CA GLY A 679 5.27 5.75 2.78
C GLY A 679 4.43 4.87 3.71
N HIS A 680 4.95 3.75 4.21
CA HIS A 680 4.30 2.95 5.23
C HIS A 680 4.72 3.44 6.61
N SER A 681 3.78 3.51 7.53
CA SER A 681 4.03 3.91 8.90
C SER A 681 3.51 2.86 9.86
N ALA A 682 4.29 2.54 10.88
CA ALA A 682 3.91 1.61 11.94
C ALA A 682 4.19 2.24 13.30
N THR A 683 3.25 2.05 14.25
CA THR A 683 3.47 2.42 15.64
C THR A 683 4.10 1.26 16.39
N LEU A 684 5.22 1.50 17.03
CA LEU A 684 5.98 0.51 17.79
C LEU A 684 5.82 0.78 19.30
N LYS A 685 5.73 -0.29 20.06
CA LYS A 685 5.70 -0.29 21.51
C LYS A 685 6.88 -1.09 22.06
N PRO A 686 7.23 -0.95 23.34
CA PRO A 686 8.24 -1.80 23.95
C PRO A 686 7.99 -3.28 23.68
N GLY A 687 9.07 -4.01 23.36
CA GLY A 687 9.04 -5.40 22.93
C GLY A 687 8.95 -5.57 21.40
N ARG A 688 8.48 -6.75 20.94
CA ARG A 688 8.53 -7.12 19.54
C ARG A 688 7.35 -6.59 18.74
N ASN A 689 7.66 -5.89 17.68
CA ASN A 689 6.72 -5.33 16.72
C ASN A 689 7.03 -5.88 15.34
N VAL A 690 6.05 -5.88 14.45
CA VAL A 690 6.24 -6.21 13.03
C VAL A 690 6.00 -4.97 12.20
N ILE A 691 6.99 -4.59 11.41
CA ILE A 691 6.87 -3.52 10.42
C ILE A 691 6.71 -4.19 9.05
N PRO A 692 5.64 -3.85 8.30
CA PRO A 692 5.51 -4.29 6.92
C PRO A 692 6.53 -3.59 6.05
N VAL A 693 7.17 -4.33 5.17
CA VAL A 693 8.08 -3.78 4.17
C VAL A 693 7.86 -4.45 2.82
N SER A 694 8.18 -3.72 1.76
CA SER A 694 8.03 -4.25 0.40
C SER A 694 9.08 -5.33 0.13
N ALA A 695 8.64 -6.45 -0.46
CA ALA A 695 9.58 -7.46 -0.94
C ALA A 695 10.37 -6.95 -2.14
N TYR A 696 11.56 -7.47 -2.32
CA TYR A 696 12.48 -7.23 -3.44
C TYR A 696 13.01 -5.80 -3.58
N GLN A 697 12.54 -4.88 -2.77
CA GLN A 697 12.97 -3.49 -2.81
C GLN A 697 13.91 -3.22 -1.64
N ALA A 698 15.08 -2.67 -1.93
CA ALA A 698 15.92 -2.10 -0.90
C ALA A 698 15.25 -0.82 -0.38
N GLY A 699 15.10 -0.72 0.91
CA GLY A 699 14.47 0.41 1.59
C GLY A 699 15.10 0.64 2.94
N HIS A 700 14.65 1.68 3.60
CA HIS A 700 15.02 1.97 4.97
C HIS A 700 13.80 2.39 5.77
N VAL A 701 13.77 2.02 7.04
CA VAL A 701 12.78 2.45 8.01
C VAL A 701 13.44 3.44 8.95
N GLN A 702 12.88 4.63 9.06
CA GLN A 702 13.30 5.65 10.00
C GLN A 702 12.43 5.60 11.25
N PHE A 703 13.04 5.76 12.43
CA PHE A 703 12.34 5.74 13.70
C PHE A 703 12.31 7.12 14.32
N ASP A 704 11.15 7.46 14.88
CA ASP A 704 10.90 8.72 15.57
C ASP A 704 9.95 8.50 16.75
N PHE A 705 9.87 9.45 17.66
CA PHE A 705 8.87 9.42 18.73
C PHE A 705 7.48 9.69 18.16
N ALA A 706 6.49 8.93 18.62
CA ALA A 706 5.12 9.05 18.10
C ALA A 706 4.37 10.26 18.69
N ASP A 707 4.76 10.71 19.88
CA ASP A 707 4.14 11.82 20.58
C ASP A 707 4.87 13.15 20.31
N ALA A 708 4.10 14.25 20.33
CA ALA A 708 4.64 15.61 20.11
C ALA A 708 5.58 16.10 21.23
N HIS A 709 5.61 15.41 22.38
CA HIS A 709 6.53 15.68 23.47
C HIS A 709 7.62 14.62 23.43
N ASP A 710 8.71 14.96 22.77
CA ASP A 710 9.87 14.08 22.73
C ASP A 710 10.42 13.88 24.14
N PRO A 711 10.49 12.65 24.65
CA PRO A 711 11.20 12.40 25.89
C PRO A 711 12.68 12.73 25.67
N ALA A 712 13.38 13.14 26.73
CA ALA A 712 14.83 13.24 26.68
C ALA A 712 15.43 11.83 26.52
N ALA A 713 15.49 11.35 25.29
CA ALA A 713 15.92 10.00 24.94
C ALA A 713 16.45 9.97 23.50
N VAL A 714 17.28 8.98 23.22
CA VAL A 714 17.83 8.73 21.88
C VAL A 714 17.43 7.35 21.38
N ILE A 715 17.10 7.28 20.11
CA ILE A 715 16.75 6.04 19.42
C ILE A 715 17.98 5.50 18.69
N GLN A 716 18.35 4.24 18.94
CA GLN A 716 19.53 3.60 18.35
C GLN A 716 19.24 2.19 17.83
N PRO A 717 19.49 1.95 16.53
CA PRO A 717 19.76 2.93 15.49
C PRO A 717 18.52 3.76 15.15
N SER A 718 18.69 4.98 14.65
CA SER A 718 17.56 5.84 14.21
C SER A 718 16.95 5.40 12.89
N SER A 719 17.66 4.56 12.12
CA SER A 719 17.17 3.98 10.87
C SER A 719 17.69 2.56 10.67
N LEU A 720 16.94 1.75 9.97
CA LEU A 720 17.29 0.38 9.58
C LEU A 720 17.13 0.21 8.08
N ASP A 721 18.18 -0.24 7.41
CA ASP A 721 18.11 -0.63 6.01
C ASP A 721 17.64 -2.08 5.91
N TYR A 722 16.87 -2.37 4.87
CA TYR A 722 16.41 -3.71 4.57
C TYR A 722 16.45 -4.00 3.06
N HIS A 723 16.61 -5.27 2.71
CA HIS A 723 16.43 -5.78 1.36
C HIS A 723 16.03 -7.24 1.46
N LEU A 724 14.75 -7.52 1.32
CA LEU A 724 14.18 -8.82 1.63
C LEU A 724 13.49 -9.44 0.42
N ASN A 725 13.58 -10.76 0.30
CA ASN A 725 12.79 -11.55 -0.60
C ASN A 725 11.35 -11.68 -0.08
N ARG A 726 10.42 -12.03 -0.93
CA ARG A 726 9.03 -12.32 -0.57
C ARG A 726 8.94 -13.40 0.50
N GLY A 727 8.22 -13.10 1.59
CA GLY A 727 8.15 -13.98 2.77
C GLY A 727 9.38 -13.90 3.67
N GLY A 728 10.37 -13.05 3.34
CA GLY A 728 11.53 -12.78 4.18
C GLY A 728 11.13 -12.01 5.43
N VAL A 729 11.72 -12.39 6.56
CA VAL A 729 11.52 -11.70 7.84
C VAL A 729 12.87 -11.52 8.50
N GLU A 730 13.25 -10.28 8.73
CA GLU A 730 14.49 -9.92 9.41
C GLU A 730 14.20 -9.49 10.85
N TYR A 731 15.08 -9.86 11.79
CA TYR A 731 15.01 -9.45 13.19
C TYR A 731 16.06 -8.38 13.47
N ARG A 732 15.63 -7.28 14.08
CA ARG A 732 16.47 -6.15 14.48
C ARG A 732 16.11 -5.70 15.91
N GLN A 733 17.12 -5.26 16.64
CA GLN A 733 16.96 -4.64 17.95
C GLN A 733 17.01 -3.12 17.80
N LEU A 734 16.16 -2.46 18.52
CA LEU A 734 16.11 -1.01 18.64
C LEU A 734 16.19 -0.64 20.12
N ARG A 735 17.15 0.16 20.50
CA ARG A 735 17.31 0.62 21.87
C ARG A 735 16.90 2.07 21.99
N VAL A 736 16.09 2.36 22.98
CA VAL A 736 15.73 3.73 23.33
C VAL A 736 16.31 4.03 24.70
N LEU A 737 17.31 4.89 24.70
CA LEU A 737 18.06 5.24 25.90
C LEU A 737 17.63 6.60 26.40
N ARG A 738 17.27 6.69 27.67
CA ARG A 738 17.04 7.98 28.33
C ARG A 738 18.34 8.79 28.32
N THR A 739 18.25 10.07 27.96
CA THR A 739 19.42 10.95 27.83
C THR A 739 19.35 12.13 28.78
N LEU A 740 20.52 12.64 29.07
CA LEU A 740 20.73 13.89 29.79
C LEU A 740 21.69 14.73 28.96
N THR A 741 21.35 15.99 28.77
CA THR A 741 22.28 16.93 28.14
C THR A 741 23.35 17.33 29.15
N VAL A 742 24.62 17.12 28.77
CA VAL A 742 25.76 17.48 29.62
C VAL A 742 26.50 18.67 28.99
N LEU A 743 26.60 19.72 29.77
CA LEU A 743 27.47 20.88 29.46
C LEU A 743 28.72 20.82 30.30
N GLY A 744 29.85 20.91 29.68
CA GLY A 744 31.13 20.90 30.39
C GLY A 744 32.25 21.59 29.62
N ARG A 745 33.42 21.65 30.24
CA ARG A 745 34.60 22.17 29.63
C ARG A 745 35.74 21.15 29.74
N LEU A 746 36.34 20.76 28.63
CA LEU A 746 37.50 19.86 28.58
C LEU A 746 38.79 20.64 28.74
N VAL A 747 39.59 20.21 29.70
CA VAL A 747 40.92 20.79 29.92
C VAL A 747 41.98 19.69 30.05
N ASP A 748 43.22 20.02 29.70
CA ASP A 748 44.34 19.15 29.95
C ASP A 748 44.77 19.21 31.43
N ARG A 749 45.75 18.42 31.86
CA ARG A 749 46.25 18.43 33.21
C ARG A 749 46.86 19.77 33.63
N ALA A 750 47.25 20.62 32.72
CA ALA A 750 47.76 21.95 32.98
C ALA A 750 46.68 23.02 33.00
N GLY A 751 45.41 22.65 32.82
CA GLY A 751 44.27 23.56 32.78
C GLY A 751 44.03 24.27 31.45
N HIS A 752 44.75 23.91 30.38
CA HIS A 752 44.50 24.47 29.05
C HIS A 752 43.31 23.79 28.39
N PRO A 753 42.47 24.54 27.66
CA PRO A 753 41.29 24.00 27.00
C PRO A 753 41.69 23.03 25.89
N LEU A 754 41.04 21.89 25.83
CA LEU A 754 41.16 20.93 24.73
C LEU A 754 40.20 21.30 23.62
N ARG A 755 40.71 21.92 22.58
CA ARG A 755 39.95 22.36 21.40
C ARG A 755 39.82 21.24 20.39
N GLY A 756 38.67 21.11 19.75
CA GLY A 756 38.40 20.19 18.65
C GLY A 756 38.53 18.73 19.06
N ALA A 757 38.38 18.42 20.35
CA ALA A 757 38.31 17.07 20.84
C ALA A 757 36.87 16.55 20.66
N GLN A 758 36.71 15.34 20.11
CA GLN A 758 35.40 14.67 20.02
C GLN A 758 35.02 14.13 21.39
N VAL A 759 33.81 14.46 21.82
CA VAL A 759 33.18 13.96 23.03
C VAL A 759 32.12 12.94 22.59
N VAL A 760 32.33 11.69 22.92
CA VAL A 760 31.49 10.58 22.42
C VAL A 760 30.84 9.86 23.58
N ASN A 761 29.56 9.65 23.52
CA ASN A 761 28.76 8.76 24.37
C ASN A 761 27.92 7.84 23.48
N HIS A 762 27.37 6.78 24.06
CA HIS A 762 26.42 5.91 23.35
C HIS A 762 25.20 6.67 22.83
N ALA A 763 24.77 7.72 23.51
CA ALA A 763 23.59 8.51 23.16
C ALA A 763 23.86 9.63 22.16
N GLY A 764 25.06 10.20 22.18
CA GLY A 764 25.37 11.37 21.37
C GLY A 764 26.85 11.63 21.17
N ARG A 765 27.15 12.52 20.24
CA ARG A 765 28.51 12.96 19.91
C ARG A 765 28.55 14.47 19.81
N SER A 766 29.64 15.05 20.22
CA SER A 766 29.90 16.49 20.14
C SER A 766 31.36 16.76 19.92
N VAL A 767 31.72 18.02 19.65
CA VAL A 767 33.11 18.47 19.49
C VAL A 767 33.32 19.65 20.43
N SER A 768 34.42 19.66 21.15
CA SER A 768 34.77 20.77 22.05
C SER A 768 35.14 22.02 21.25
N GLU A 769 34.60 23.15 21.62
CA GLU A 769 34.86 24.48 21.05
C GLU A 769 36.24 25.01 21.42
N ASP A 770 36.57 26.22 20.91
CA ASP A 770 37.86 26.88 21.16
C ASP A 770 38.24 27.04 22.62
N GLY A 771 37.25 27.29 23.49
CA GLY A 771 37.42 27.36 24.93
C GLY A 771 37.40 26.01 25.64
N GLY A 772 37.30 24.89 24.93
CA GLY A 772 37.13 23.57 25.50
C GLY A 772 35.71 23.21 25.90
N TYR A 773 34.74 24.11 25.70
CA TYR A 773 33.36 23.86 26.04
C TYR A 773 32.72 22.83 25.11
N PHE A 774 31.84 21.99 25.65
CA PHE A 774 31.07 21.00 24.91
C PHE A 774 29.68 20.84 25.47
N ALA A 775 28.75 20.50 24.57
CA ALA A 775 27.42 20.02 24.92
C ALA A 775 27.22 18.66 24.28
N VAL A 776 26.80 17.65 25.03
CA VAL A 776 26.61 16.30 24.51
C VAL A 776 25.42 15.62 25.17
N GLU A 777 24.64 14.88 24.40
CA GLU A 777 23.64 13.96 24.92
C GLU A 777 24.35 12.72 25.47
N MET A 778 24.08 12.41 26.74
CA MET A 778 24.68 11.28 27.45
C MET A 778 23.59 10.35 27.96
N SER A 779 23.75 9.05 27.71
CA SER A 779 22.85 8.06 28.28
C SER A 779 22.91 8.05 29.82
N GLU A 780 21.73 8.13 30.45
CA GLU A 780 21.63 8.07 31.92
C GLU A 780 22.14 6.72 32.45
N SER A 781 21.91 5.63 31.74
CA SER A 781 22.34 4.28 32.11
C SER A 781 23.84 4.03 31.95
N THR A 782 24.49 4.76 31.05
CA THR A 782 25.95 4.66 30.79
C THR A 782 26.60 6.04 30.78
N PRO A 783 26.80 6.64 31.97
CA PRO A 783 27.26 8.04 32.12
C PRO A 783 28.77 8.16 31.89
N THR A 784 29.25 7.77 30.73
CA THR A 784 30.66 7.82 30.33
C THR A 784 30.84 8.63 29.08
N LEU A 785 31.85 9.51 29.07
CA LEU A 785 32.24 10.28 27.87
C LEU A 785 33.61 9.83 27.41
N GLU A 786 33.71 9.35 26.22
CA GLU A 786 35.00 9.05 25.58
C GLU A 786 35.51 10.30 24.82
N ILE A 787 36.65 10.75 25.16
CA ILE A 787 37.28 11.92 24.53
C ILE A 787 38.32 11.45 23.51
N ARG A 788 38.08 11.80 22.25
CA ARG A 788 38.96 11.43 21.12
C ARG A 788 39.54 12.67 20.47
N GLN A 789 40.77 12.59 20.02
CA GLN A 789 41.41 13.63 19.22
C GLN A 789 42.23 12.98 18.11
N ARG A 790 42.01 13.42 16.87
CA ARG A 790 42.72 12.88 15.68
C ARG A 790 42.63 11.36 15.54
N GLY A 791 41.49 10.79 15.91
CA GLY A 791 41.23 9.35 15.82
C GLY A 791 41.82 8.50 16.96
N THR A 792 42.38 9.13 17.96
CA THR A 792 42.92 8.44 19.15
C THR A 792 42.15 8.83 20.41
N THR A 793 41.81 7.84 21.24
CA THR A 793 41.16 8.07 22.51
C THR A 793 42.14 8.68 23.50
N LEU A 794 41.85 9.89 23.98
CA LEU A 794 42.68 10.59 24.96
C LEU A 794 42.38 10.15 26.39
N CYS A 795 41.07 10.05 26.73
CA CYS A 795 40.63 9.64 28.06
C CYS A 795 39.20 9.17 28.02
N LEU A 796 38.77 8.47 29.10
CA LEU A 796 37.40 8.12 29.40
C LEU A 796 36.97 8.81 30.69
N LEU A 797 35.96 9.66 30.61
CA LEU A 797 35.41 10.40 31.77
C LEU A 797 34.16 9.68 32.24
N ARG A 798 34.09 9.32 33.49
CA ARG A 798 32.89 8.78 34.11
C ARG A 798 32.26 9.89 34.96
N LEU A 799 31.05 10.29 34.58
CA LEU A 799 30.28 11.31 35.28
C LEU A 799 29.31 10.64 36.26
N ASP A 800 29.07 11.27 37.39
CA ASP A 800 28.00 10.85 38.29
C ASP A 800 26.86 11.87 38.22
N PRO A 801 25.75 11.51 37.49
CA PRO A 801 24.62 12.42 37.29
C PRO A 801 23.97 12.90 38.61
N ALA A 802 24.08 12.10 39.68
CA ALA A 802 23.53 12.46 40.99
C ALA A 802 24.38 13.49 41.75
N ALA A 803 25.67 13.58 41.43
CA ALA A 803 26.60 14.51 42.06
C ALA A 803 26.72 15.85 41.32
N LEU A 804 26.24 15.94 40.08
CA LEU A 804 26.32 17.14 39.27
C LEU A 804 25.14 18.09 39.47
N VAL A 805 25.37 19.38 39.29
CA VAL A 805 24.31 20.40 39.35
C VAL A 805 23.42 20.24 38.11
N ARG A 806 22.12 20.17 38.31
CA ARG A 806 21.12 20.09 37.24
C ARG A 806 20.33 21.39 37.16
N GLU A 807 20.40 22.08 36.06
CA GLU A 807 19.61 23.28 35.74
C GLU A 807 18.81 23.07 34.46
N GLU A 808 17.50 23.27 34.52
CA GLU A 808 16.55 23.16 33.38
C GLU A 808 16.72 21.89 32.56
N GLY A 809 17.06 20.76 33.17
CA GLY A 809 17.24 19.47 32.46
C GLY A 809 18.66 19.22 31.96
N VAL A 810 19.57 20.21 32.11
CA VAL A 810 20.98 20.10 31.68
C VAL A 810 21.86 19.81 32.88
N LEU A 811 22.81 18.90 32.75
CA LEU A 811 23.85 18.63 33.77
C LEU A 811 25.07 19.50 33.51
N LEU A 812 25.45 20.25 34.52
CA LEU A 812 26.63 21.09 34.48
C LEU A 812 27.84 20.31 35.04
N ALA A 813 28.69 19.83 34.12
CA ALA A 813 29.87 19.01 34.46
C ALA A 813 31.08 19.84 34.91
N GLY A 814 31.08 21.15 34.67
CA GLY A 814 32.24 21.99 34.97
C GLY A 814 33.50 21.64 34.18
N ASP A 815 34.66 21.94 34.75
CA ASP A 815 35.94 21.61 34.12
C ASP A 815 36.23 20.12 34.29
N GLN A 816 36.37 19.41 33.17
CA GLN A 816 36.68 17.99 33.10
C GLN A 816 38.15 17.81 32.60
N VAL A 817 38.95 17.25 33.49
CA VAL A 817 40.41 17.07 33.16
C VAL A 817 40.59 15.76 32.42
N CYS A 818 41.10 15.85 31.18
CA CYS A 818 41.43 14.72 30.35
C CYS A 818 42.94 14.45 30.33
N GLY A 819 43.38 13.29 30.80
CA GLY A 819 44.81 12.93 30.87
C GLY A 819 45.00 11.42 30.71
N PRO A 820 46.18 10.98 30.17
CA PRO A 820 46.44 9.62 29.72
C PRO A 820 46.46 8.51 30.77
N SER A 821 46.19 8.79 32.08
CA SER A 821 46.36 7.79 33.16
C SER A 821 45.09 6.95 33.51
N GLU A 822 43.96 7.17 32.87
CA GLU A 822 42.73 6.39 33.20
C GLU A 822 42.47 5.23 32.23
N LEU A 823 43.23 5.07 31.16
CA LEU A 823 43.13 3.97 30.20
C LEU A 823 43.58 2.60 30.76
N ALA A 824 44.41 2.59 31.84
CA ALA A 824 45.02 1.37 32.39
C ALA A 824 44.06 0.45 33.21
N HIS A 825 42.92 0.96 33.64
CA HIS A 825 41.95 0.18 34.44
C HIS A 825 40.74 -0.38 33.69
N VAL A 826 40.56 -0.03 32.40
CA VAL A 826 39.39 -0.46 31.62
C VAL A 826 39.68 -1.70 30.77
N SER A 827 40.96 -1.98 30.44
CA SER A 827 41.28 -3.18 29.66
C SER A 827 41.03 -4.50 30.41
N ASP A 828 41.07 -4.49 31.75
CA ASP A 828 40.82 -5.69 32.57
C ASP A 828 39.34 -5.97 32.86
N ALA A 829 38.42 -4.95 32.68
CA ALA A 829 37.00 -5.12 32.91
C ALA A 829 36.20 -5.59 31.67
N MET A 830 36.75 -5.37 30.46
CA MET A 830 36.11 -5.87 29.22
C MET A 830 36.55 -7.27 28.83
N ALA A 831 37.66 -7.79 29.37
CA ALA A 831 38.09 -9.17 29.12
C ALA A 831 37.34 -10.24 29.94
N GLY A 832 36.46 -9.83 30.85
CA GLY A 832 35.71 -10.73 31.75
C GLY A 832 34.24 -11.00 31.39
N SER A 833 33.70 -10.43 30.31
CA SER A 833 32.28 -10.60 29.94
C SER A 833 32.01 -11.35 28.64
N GLU A 834 33.06 -11.93 28.03
CA GLU A 834 32.89 -12.91 26.93
C GLU A 834 33.28 -14.32 27.46
N SER A 835 32.31 -14.98 28.14
CA SER A 835 32.30 -16.44 28.31
C SER A 835 30.86 -16.94 28.35
#